data_0d80a70f754960dfa0bd7d4552b74998
#
_entry.id   0d80a70f754960dfa0bd7d4552b74998
#
_cell.length_a   1.000
_cell.length_b   1.000
_cell.length_c   1.000
_cell.angle_alpha   90.00
_cell.angle_beta   90.00
_cell.angle_gamma   90.00
#
_symmetry.space_group_name_H-M   'P 1'
#
loop_
_entity.id
_entity.type
_entity.pdbx_description
1 polymer ?
#
loop_
_entity_poly.entity_id
_entity_poly.type
_entity_poly.pdbx_seq_one_letter_code
_entity_poly.pdbx_strand_id
1 'polypeptide(L)'
;MSCLRTVFLCLLTLCTSEALTAQTGSGAPLKVTSPNGQITLLLFDAAAKDASAQTAADSPAPNGLRYAVEFHGKRLMAESKLGLDLVGQPALGPGMKTTAAQPSSVDESYTIPVGKTSTVRDHYNALHADFQDAAGRRLTLEARVYDDGVAFRYLVPEQPTLKQIRIAHELTEFSYVTDATSYPLLLDGFHSAYEDDYQLRTVSSLHHDWLVGLPYLAEEPGLGWVAITEANIDNYAGMYLRRGNESFSVRAELAPRVDKTGVAVETAAPFASPWRVLMIGDEPGRLIESNIVLNLNPPSKIADTSWIRPGKSAWDWWSGDAAPSVTFKTGMNTATMKHYIDFASASGFPYMLIDAGWAAAPGSRPGDDQQLADITSVNPAIDMPELLRYAKEKNVRLWLWAHWTSVDKYMDQAFPLFEKWGIAGVKIDFMNRDDQWMVGFYRRVVESAAAHHLMIDFHGAFKPDGLRRTWPNLITREGVMGKEYLKVSARTTPAHDATLPFTRMLAGPMDYTPGAFGNVNRENFVARDYMPMGMGTRAHELALYVVFESPLEMVSDYPERYQGQKEFDFIRRVPSTWDEVHVIGGRPMEWISLARRSGSDWYVGSLTNWDERNVKLPLSFLPAGEFVAETYADAPDAAKEATHTTLSKQTVDRNTVLEVHMVSGGGNAVWIHPATKH
;
A
#
# COMPACT_ATOMS: atom_id res chain seq x y z
N MET A 1 6.30 54.85 41.82
CA MET A 1 7.41 54.31 41.04
C MET A 1 6.88 53.47 39.96
N SER A 2 7.12 53.84 38.73
CA SER A 2 6.35 53.64 37.52
C SER A 2 6.38 52.21 37.02
N CYS A 3 5.20 51.57 36.84
CA CYS A 3 4.99 50.32 36.09
C CYS A 3 4.65 50.65 34.63
N LEU A 4 5.57 50.36 33.73
CA LEU A 4 5.29 50.37 32.27
C LEU A 4 4.54 49.09 31.90
N ARG A 5 3.31 49.23 31.43
CA ARG A 5 2.54 48.16 30.78
C ARG A 5 2.80 48.25 29.26
N THR A 6 3.45 47.21 28.71
CA THR A 6 3.60 47.02 27.28
C THR A 6 2.33 46.36 26.76
N VAL A 7 1.60 47.06 25.90
CA VAL A 7 0.44 46.55 25.19
C VAL A 7 0.94 45.87 23.92
N PHE A 8 0.72 44.55 23.79
CA PHE A 8 0.92 43.80 22.54
C PHE A 8 -0.32 43.99 21.67
N LEU A 9 -0.14 44.69 20.57
CA LEU A 9 -1.16 44.85 19.54
C LEU A 9 -1.13 43.61 18.59
N CYS A 10 -2.09 42.70 18.76
CA CYS A 10 -2.33 41.64 17.76
C CYS A 10 -2.94 42.24 16.51
N LEU A 11 -2.17 42.30 15.43
CA LEU A 11 -2.73 42.49 14.08
C LEU A 11 -3.49 41.24 13.68
N LEU A 12 -4.82 41.31 13.71
CA LEU A 12 -5.68 40.35 12.97
C LEU A 12 -5.58 40.68 11.47
N THR A 13 -4.84 39.84 10.75
CA THR A 13 -4.96 39.79 9.28
C THR A 13 -6.29 39.11 8.95
N LEU A 14 -7.27 39.90 8.54
CA LEU A 14 -8.47 39.38 7.88
C LEU A 14 -8.06 38.79 6.52
N CYS A 15 -7.93 37.46 6.46
CA CYS A 15 -8.02 36.74 5.21
C CYS A 15 -9.48 36.80 4.75
N THR A 16 -9.75 37.56 3.69
CA THR A 16 -11.04 37.51 2.99
C THR A 16 -11.13 36.14 2.32
N SER A 17 -11.84 35.20 2.95
CA SER A 17 -12.32 34.01 2.30
C SER A 17 -13.34 34.43 1.23
N GLU A 18 -12.97 34.32 -0.05
CA GLU A 18 -13.97 34.27 -1.11
C GLU A 18 -14.89 33.08 -0.81
N ALA A 19 -16.11 33.38 -0.43
CA ALA A 19 -17.13 32.35 -0.17
C ALA A 19 -17.37 31.60 -1.47
N LEU A 20 -17.01 30.29 -1.50
CA LEU A 20 -17.46 29.35 -2.54
C LEU A 20 -19.00 29.32 -2.48
N THR A 21 -19.67 30.06 -3.31
CA THR A 21 -21.13 29.98 -3.49
C THR A 21 -21.43 28.82 -4.42
N ALA A 22 -22.03 27.75 -3.91
CA ALA A 22 -22.59 26.70 -4.74
C ALA A 22 -23.71 27.32 -5.59
N GLN A 23 -23.52 27.42 -6.90
CA GLN A 23 -24.60 27.83 -7.84
C GLN A 23 -25.62 26.68 -7.92
N THR A 24 -26.73 26.80 -7.21
CA THR A 24 -27.92 25.94 -7.37
C THR A 24 -28.76 26.45 -8.54
N GLY A 25 -28.24 26.35 -9.77
CA GLY A 25 -29.00 26.56 -10.99
C GLY A 25 -29.43 25.22 -11.57
N SER A 26 -30.73 25.02 -11.82
CA SER A 26 -31.24 23.81 -12.45
C SER A 26 -30.57 23.58 -13.80
N GLY A 27 -29.68 22.54 -13.88
CA GLY A 27 -29.08 22.06 -15.13
C GLY A 27 -27.58 22.21 -15.29
N ALA A 28 -26.85 22.86 -14.35
CA ALA A 28 -25.40 22.90 -14.33
C ALA A 28 -24.82 21.84 -13.34
N PRO A 29 -23.64 21.23 -13.62
CA PRO A 29 -23.00 20.36 -12.67
C PRO A 29 -22.50 21.07 -11.42
N LEU A 30 -22.55 20.43 -10.27
CA LEU A 30 -21.84 20.88 -9.08
C LEU A 30 -20.33 20.72 -9.32
N LYS A 31 -19.55 21.68 -8.80
CA LYS A 31 -18.11 21.75 -9.06
C LYS A 31 -17.34 21.90 -7.75
N VAL A 32 -16.27 21.13 -7.60
CA VAL A 32 -15.24 21.30 -6.57
C VAL A 32 -13.86 21.14 -7.18
N THR A 33 -12.94 22.04 -6.83
CA THR A 33 -11.58 22.11 -7.42
C THR A 33 -10.54 21.96 -6.32
N SER A 34 -9.42 21.32 -6.64
CA SER A 34 -8.28 21.14 -5.70
C SER A 34 -7.75 22.50 -5.20
N PRO A 35 -7.07 22.54 -4.05
CA PRO A 35 -6.47 23.77 -3.53
C PRO A 35 -5.55 24.49 -4.51
N ASN A 36 -4.75 23.75 -5.31
CA ASN A 36 -3.88 24.31 -6.35
C ASN A 36 -4.60 24.65 -7.67
N GLY A 37 -5.89 24.33 -7.78
CA GLY A 37 -6.71 24.64 -8.96
C GLY A 37 -6.52 23.71 -10.17
N GLN A 38 -5.70 22.66 -10.06
CA GLN A 38 -5.36 21.81 -11.21
C GLN A 38 -6.35 20.68 -11.46
N ILE A 39 -6.96 20.12 -10.41
CA ILE A 39 -7.93 19.02 -10.49
C ILE A 39 -9.32 19.56 -10.18
N THR A 40 -10.32 19.21 -11.01
CA THR A 40 -11.71 19.58 -10.79
C THR A 40 -12.60 18.35 -10.90
N LEU A 41 -13.42 18.13 -9.87
CA LEU A 41 -14.52 17.17 -9.90
C LEU A 41 -15.81 17.88 -10.30
N LEU A 42 -16.51 17.31 -11.28
CA LEU A 42 -17.85 17.72 -11.72
C LEU A 42 -18.84 16.62 -11.30
N LEU A 43 -19.94 17.02 -10.64
CA LEU A 43 -21.04 16.11 -10.26
C LEU A 43 -22.32 16.51 -11.00
N PHE A 44 -22.95 15.52 -11.63
CA PHE A 44 -24.17 15.66 -12.40
C PHE A 44 -25.30 14.88 -11.72
N ASP A 45 -26.44 15.48 -11.60
CA ASP A 45 -27.69 14.82 -11.23
C ASP A 45 -28.51 14.43 -12.47
N ALA A 46 -29.70 13.89 -12.28
CA ALA A 46 -30.58 13.47 -13.37
C ALA A 46 -31.03 14.63 -14.32
N ALA A 47 -30.90 15.89 -13.90
CA ALA A 47 -31.27 17.06 -14.66
C ALA A 47 -30.09 17.78 -15.32
N ALA A 48 -28.86 17.57 -14.81
CA ALA A 48 -27.67 18.27 -15.26
C ALA A 48 -27.12 17.71 -16.59
N LYS A 49 -26.69 18.62 -17.47
CA LYS A 49 -26.06 18.31 -18.77
C LYS A 49 -24.61 18.76 -18.75
N ASP A 50 -23.74 17.98 -19.37
CA ASP A 50 -22.37 18.40 -19.65
C ASP A 50 -22.35 19.30 -20.90
N ALA A 51 -22.08 20.58 -20.71
CA ALA A 51 -21.98 21.53 -21.81
C ALA A 51 -20.71 21.33 -22.67
N SER A 52 -19.72 20.58 -22.18
CA SER A 52 -18.45 20.30 -22.86
C SER A 52 -18.44 18.97 -23.63
N ALA A 53 -19.45 18.12 -23.44
CA ALA A 53 -19.56 16.87 -24.16
C ALA A 53 -19.94 17.08 -25.62
N GLN A 54 -19.06 16.73 -26.56
CA GLN A 54 -19.41 16.54 -27.95
C GLN A 54 -20.28 15.28 -28.07
N THR A 55 -21.57 15.38 -27.76
CA THR A 55 -22.48 14.25 -27.86
C THR A 55 -22.77 13.95 -29.32
N ALA A 56 -22.56 12.70 -29.72
CA ALA A 56 -23.28 12.16 -30.88
C ALA A 56 -24.79 12.29 -30.63
N ALA A 57 -25.52 12.81 -31.58
CA ALA A 57 -26.91 13.32 -31.47
C ALA A 57 -27.98 12.28 -31.06
N ASP A 58 -27.63 11.03 -30.79
CA ASP A 58 -28.55 9.90 -30.61
C ASP A 58 -28.46 9.15 -29.27
N SER A 59 -27.66 9.58 -28.29
CA SER A 59 -27.67 8.93 -26.97
C SER A 59 -28.75 9.59 -26.08
N PRO A 60 -29.67 8.79 -25.47
CA PRO A 60 -30.62 9.33 -24.51
C PRO A 60 -29.86 9.98 -23.36
N ALA A 61 -30.29 11.15 -22.91
CA ALA A 61 -29.70 11.86 -21.80
C ALA A 61 -29.60 10.90 -20.58
N PRO A 62 -28.40 10.69 -20.00
CA PRO A 62 -28.23 9.75 -18.91
C PRO A 62 -29.09 10.21 -17.71
N ASN A 63 -29.94 9.29 -17.23
CA ASN A 63 -30.90 9.55 -16.15
C ASN A 63 -30.32 9.06 -14.81
N GLY A 64 -29.43 9.83 -14.16
CA GLY A 64 -28.89 9.46 -12.86
C GLY A 64 -27.69 10.30 -12.41
N LEU A 65 -27.17 9.94 -11.24
CA LEU A 65 -25.96 10.56 -10.71
C LEU A 65 -24.74 10.12 -11.54
N ARG A 66 -23.89 11.09 -11.86
CA ARG A 66 -22.64 10.89 -12.60
C ARG A 66 -21.58 11.85 -12.11
N TYR A 67 -20.33 11.55 -12.41
CA TYR A 67 -19.21 12.48 -12.20
C TYR A 67 -18.30 12.49 -13.42
N ALA A 68 -17.45 13.52 -13.48
CA ALA A 68 -16.33 13.60 -14.39
C ALA A 68 -15.17 14.32 -13.70
N VAL A 69 -13.95 14.13 -14.21
CA VAL A 69 -12.75 14.78 -13.64
C VAL A 69 -12.00 15.53 -14.74
N GLU A 70 -11.63 16.76 -14.43
CA GLU A 70 -10.73 17.58 -15.25
C GLU A 70 -9.37 17.69 -14.56
N PHE A 71 -8.31 17.65 -15.36
CA PHE A 71 -6.94 17.86 -14.94
C PHE A 71 -6.28 18.87 -15.88
N HIS A 72 -5.65 19.92 -15.32
CA HIS A 72 -5.13 21.07 -16.09
C HIS A 72 -6.15 21.70 -17.06
N GLY A 73 -7.41 21.73 -16.65
CA GLY A 73 -8.51 22.27 -17.45
C GLY A 73 -8.95 21.41 -18.64
N LYS A 74 -8.43 20.17 -18.76
CA LYS A 74 -8.84 19.18 -19.76
C LYS A 74 -9.58 18.03 -19.10
N ARG A 75 -10.54 17.44 -19.81
CA ARG A 75 -11.23 16.24 -19.34
C ARG A 75 -10.24 15.07 -19.27
N LEU A 76 -10.06 14.51 -18.08
CA LEU A 76 -9.24 13.33 -17.80
C LEU A 76 -10.12 12.08 -17.65
N MET A 77 -11.22 12.19 -16.86
CA MET A 77 -12.20 11.12 -16.75
C MET A 77 -13.51 11.62 -17.37
N ALA A 78 -14.07 10.85 -18.28
CA ALA A 78 -15.36 11.11 -18.91
C ALA A 78 -16.51 10.93 -17.91
N GLU A 79 -17.74 11.28 -18.29
CA GLU A 79 -18.91 11.04 -17.45
C GLU A 79 -19.02 9.57 -17.05
N SER A 80 -19.02 9.32 -15.75
CA SER A 80 -19.00 8.00 -15.12
C SER A 80 -20.18 7.88 -14.17
N LYS A 81 -20.87 6.75 -14.17
CA LYS A 81 -22.06 6.51 -13.34
C LYS A 81 -21.72 6.40 -11.86
N LEU A 82 -22.70 6.79 -11.03
CA LEU A 82 -22.69 6.66 -9.57
C LEU A 82 -23.98 6.01 -9.07
N GLY A 83 -23.88 5.21 -8.01
CA GLY A 83 -25.05 4.67 -7.33
C GLY A 83 -24.83 3.32 -6.66
N LEU A 84 -25.88 2.82 -6.02
CA LEU A 84 -25.92 1.55 -5.30
C LEU A 84 -27.11 0.71 -5.78
N ASP A 85 -26.86 -0.50 -6.25
CA ASP A 85 -27.91 -1.47 -6.56
C ASP A 85 -28.30 -2.25 -5.30
N LEU A 86 -29.58 -2.18 -4.97
CA LEU A 86 -30.12 -2.68 -3.72
C LEU A 86 -30.95 -3.96 -3.93
N VAL A 87 -30.70 -4.98 -3.12
CA VAL A 87 -31.47 -6.22 -3.17
C VAL A 87 -32.93 -5.98 -2.80
N GLY A 88 -33.85 -6.24 -3.75
CA GLY A 88 -35.28 -6.14 -3.55
C GLY A 88 -35.85 -4.71 -3.46
N GLN A 89 -35.06 -3.70 -3.84
CA GLN A 89 -35.47 -2.32 -3.91
C GLN A 89 -34.86 -1.65 -5.17
N PRO A 90 -35.46 -0.56 -5.70
CA PRO A 90 -34.83 0.19 -6.78
C PRO A 90 -33.46 0.74 -6.35
N ALA A 91 -32.54 0.84 -7.28
CA ALA A 91 -31.21 1.38 -7.03
C ALA A 91 -31.27 2.83 -6.52
N LEU A 92 -30.25 3.27 -5.77
CA LEU A 92 -29.97 4.67 -5.47
C LEU A 92 -28.99 5.20 -6.53
N GLY A 93 -29.22 6.42 -7.02
CA GLY A 93 -28.44 7.04 -8.09
C GLY A 93 -29.27 7.39 -9.31
N PRO A 94 -29.92 6.40 -10.00
CA PRO A 94 -30.86 6.69 -11.09
C PRO A 94 -32.01 7.61 -10.65
N GLY A 95 -32.29 8.64 -11.45
CA GLY A 95 -33.41 9.59 -11.23
C GLY A 95 -33.24 10.53 -10.01
N MET A 96 -32.13 10.47 -9.28
CA MET A 96 -31.90 11.36 -8.15
C MET A 96 -31.57 12.79 -8.59
N LYS A 97 -32.07 13.77 -7.82
CA LYS A 97 -31.84 15.19 -8.03
C LYS A 97 -31.18 15.82 -6.81
N THR A 98 -30.36 16.82 -7.05
CA THR A 98 -29.69 17.60 -6.01
C THR A 98 -30.73 18.35 -5.17
N THR A 99 -30.60 18.23 -3.85
CA THR A 99 -31.44 18.98 -2.89
C THR A 99 -30.62 19.99 -2.08
N ALA A 100 -29.33 19.70 -1.82
CA ALA A 100 -28.41 20.63 -1.18
C ALA A 100 -26.98 20.35 -1.63
N ALA A 101 -26.12 21.36 -1.52
CA ALA A 101 -24.68 21.21 -1.75
C ALA A 101 -23.91 22.17 -0.82
N GLN A 102 -22.98 21.65 -0.06
CA GLN A 102 -22.21 22.39 0.94
C GLN A 102 -20.71 22.19 0.68
N PRO A 103 -19.99 23.23 0.22
CA PRO A 103 -18.55 23.18 0.08
C PRO A 103 -17.86 23.39 1.44
N SER A 104 -16.67 22.82 1.58
CA SER A 104 -15.77 23.04 2.72
C SER A 104 -14.32 22.86 2.29
N SER A 105 -13.37 23.22 3.15
CA SER A 105 -11.94 22.99 2.93
C SER A 105 -11.26 22.61 4.23
N VAL A 106 -10.18 21.83 4.12
CA VAL A 106 -9.34 21.42 5.24
C VAL A 106 -7.89 21.60 4.85
N ASP A 107 -7.06 22.09 5.79
CA ASP A 107 -5.61 22.14 5.68
C ASP A 107 -5.03 21.84 7.06
N GLU A 108 -4.68 20.61 7.33
CA GLU A 108 -4.12 20.16 8.59
C GLU A 108 -2.93 19.22 8.35
N SER A 109 -2.11 19.02 9.38
CA SER A 109 -1.03 18.05 9.33
C SER A 109 -1.07 17.16 10.55
N TYR A 110 -0.66 15.93 10.38
CA TYR A 110 -0.54 14.94 11.45
C TYR A 110 0.74 14.11 11.30
N THR A 111 1.17 13.48 12.37
CA THR A 111 2.31 12.56 12.36
C THR A 111 1.84 11.11 12.38
N ILE A 112 2.62 10.24 11.74
CA ILE A 112 2.45 8.80 11.82
C ILE A 112 3.75 8.16 12.32
N PRO A 113 3.68 7.09 13.14
CA PRO A 113 4.89 6.53 13.76
C PRO A 113 5.81 5.80 12.77
N VAL A 114 5.25 5.28 11.66
CA VAL A 114 5.99 4.46 10.67
C VAL A 114 5.45 4.67 9.26
N GLY A 115 6.31 4.53 8.25
CA GLY A 115 5.92 4.56 6.83
C GLY A 115 6.87 5.38 5.95
N LYS A 116 6.36 5.80 4.78
CA LYS A 116 7.15 6.56 3.79
C LYS A 116 7.36 8.03 4.13
N THR A 117 6.57 8.56 5.07
CA THR A 117 6.66 9.94 5.56
C THR A 117 6.36 9.97 7.06
N SER A 118 7.01 10.85 7.83
CA SER A 118 6.74 11.03 9.27
C SER A 118 5.66 12.08 9.54
N THR A 119 5.51 13.05 8.63
CA THR A 119 4.48 14.10 8.71
C THR A 119 3.66 14.08 7.42
N VAL A 120 2.35 14.04 7.58
CA VAL A 120 1.39 13.99 6.47
C VAL A 120 0.54 15.25 6.50
N ARG A 121 0.43 15.95 5.37
CA ARG A 121 -0.52 17.06 5.19
C ARG A 121 -1.83 16.52 4.62
N ASP A 122 -2.94 16.88 5.25
CA ASP A 122 -4.30 16.61 4.78
C ASP A 122 -4.91 17.92 4.29
N HIS A 123 -4.77 18.18 2.98
CA HIS A 123 -5.16 19.45 2.36
C HIS A 123 -6.04 19.20 1.15
N TYR A 124 -7.32 19.57 1.28
CA TYR A 124 -8.34 19.35 0.24
C TYR A 124 -9.46 20.38 0.29
N ASN A 125 -10.16 20.53 -0.84
CA ASN A 125 -11.49 21.10 -0.89
C ASN A 125 -12.52 19.98 -0.99
N ALA A 126 -13.66 20.14 -0.33
CA ALA A 126 -14.69 19.11 -0.26
C ALA A 126 -16.05 19.63 -0.70
N LEU A 127 -16.90 18.70 -1.09
CA LEU A 127 -18.31 18.94 -1.38
C LEU A 127 -19.16 17.85 -0.72
N HIS A 128 -20.14 18.28 0.09
CA HIS A 128 -21.18 17.43 0.62
C HIS A 128 -22.46 17.70 -0.17
N ALA A 129 -22.86 16.78 -1.03
CA ALA A 129 -23.99 16.95 -1.95
C ALA A 129 -25.10 15.95 -1.60
N ASP A 130 -26.29 16.49 -1.26
CA ASP A 130 -27.48 15.71 -0.93
C ASP A 130 -28.36 15.53 -2.16
N PHE A 131 -28.85 14.31 -2.35
CA PHE A 131 -29.72 13.93 -3.44
C PHE A 131 -30.97 13.22 -2.94
N GLN A 132 -32.06 13.35 -3.70
CA GLN A 132 -33.33 12.68 -3.40
C GLN A 132 -33.98 12.17 -4.69
N ASP A 133 -34.59 10.98 -4.63
CA ASP A 133 -35.40 10.45 -5.72
C ASP A 133 -36.88 10.84 -5.58
N ALA A 134 -37.69 10.45 -6.57
CA ALA A 134 -39.11 10.73 -6.58
C ALA A 134 -39.91 10.03 -5.44
N ALA A 135 -39.36 8.96 -4.86
CA ALA A 135 -39.93 8.26 -3.72
C ALA A 135 -39.51 8.86 -2.36
N GLY A 136 -38.72 9.94 -2.38
CA GLY A 136 -38.24 10.59 -1.16
C GLY A 136 -37.03 9.91 -0.51
N ARG A 137 -36.42 8.89 -1.16
CA ARG A 137 -35.21 8.24 -0.63
C ARG A 137 -34.00 9.17 -0.85
N ARG A 138 -33.16 9.26 0.19
CA ARG A 138 -32.01 10.16 0.24
C ARG A 138 -30.70 9.42 0.09
N LEU A 139 -29.76 10.04 -0.60
CA LEU A 139 -28.36 9.65 -0.74
C LEU A 139 -27.53 10.91 -0.67
N THR A 140 -26.41 10.89 0.04
CA THR A 140 -25.42 11.95 0.03
C THR A 140 -24.14 11.45 -0.62
N LEU A 141 -23.50 12.28 -1.44
CA LEU A 141 -22.14 12.07 -1.91
C LEU A 141 -21.21 13.03 -1.17
N GLU A 142 -20.27 12.49 -0.42
CA GLU A 142 -19.14 13.27 0.12
C GLU A 142 -17.97 13.11 -0.84
N ALA A 143 -17.44 14.24 -1.33
CA ALA A 143 -16.31 14.29 -2.25
C ALA A 143 -15.19 15.15 -1.68
N ARG A 144 -13.93 14.75 -1.86
CA ARG A 144 -12.72 15.49 -1.52
C ARG A 144 -11.83 15.58 -2.74
N VAL A 145 -11.31 16.76 -3.03
CA VAL A 145 -10.39 16.99 -4.14
C VAL A 145 -9.09 17.53 -3.59
N TYR A 146 -8.06 16.71 -3.71
CA TYR A 146 -6.70 16.97 -3.31
C TYR A 146 -5.89 17.50 -4.49
N ASP A 147 -4.66 17.97 -4.24
CA ASP A 147 -3.73 18.38 -5.30
C ASP A 147 -3.17 17.19 -6.11
N ASP A 148 -3.35 15.97 -5.59
CA ASP A 148 -2.88 14.69 -6.14
C ASP A 148 -3.99 13.67 -6.39
N GLY A 149 -5.28 14.09 -6.33
CA GLY A 149 -6.38 13.18 -6.64
C GLY A 149 -7.76 13.60 -6.17
N VAL A 150 -8.71 12.72 -6.45
CA VAL A 150 -10.12 12.86 -6.09
C VAL A 150 -10.55 11.64 -5.29
N ALA A 151 -11.34 11.85 -4.26
CA ALA A 151 -12.01 10.79 -3.53
C ALA A 151 -13.49 11.12 -3.32
N PHE A 152 -14.35 10.11 -3.40
CA PHE A 152 -15.77 10.25 -3.06
C PHE A 152 -16.30 8.98 -2.39
N ARG A 153 -17.38 9.16 -1.61
CA ARG A 153 -18.10 8.05 -0.97
C ARG A 153 -19.58 8.33 -0.86
N TYR A 154 -20.34 7.26 -0.72
CA TYR A 154 -21.79 7.32 -0.48
C TYR A 154 -22.07 7.33 1.01
N LEU A 155 -22.96 8.24 1.43
CA LEU A 155 -23.55 8.27 2.74
C LEU A 155 -25.05 8.04 2.59
N VAL A 156 -25.59 7.03 3.26
CA VAL A 156 -27.03 6.83 3.33
C VAL A 156 -27.49 7.28 4.72
N PRO A 157 -28.19 8.43 4.83
CA PRO A 157 -28.63 8.96 6.09
C PRO A 157 -29.77 8.12 6.68
N GLU A 158 -29.98 8.24 7.99
CA GLU A 158 -31.16 7.66 8.61
C GLU A 158 -32.44 8.14 7.95
N GLN A 159 -33.32 7.21 7.55
CA GLN A 159 -34.55 7.50 6.84
C GLN A 159 -35.57 6.37 7.03
N PRO A 160 -36.90 6.68 7.09
CA PRO A 160 -37.93 5.68 7.39
C PRO A 160 -38.02 4.54 6.38
N THR A 161 -37.75 4.86 5.09
CA THR A 161 -37.94 3.96 3.95
C THR A 161 -36.75 3.01 3.71
N LEU A 162 -35.61 3.21 4.40
CA LEU A 162 -34.37 2.49 4.10
C LEU A 162 -33.56 2.23 5.40
N LYS A 163 -34.12 1.40 6.30
CA LYS A 163 -33.49 1.08 7.59
C LYS A 163 -32.45 -0.03 7.47
N GLN A 164 -32.81 -1.11 6.78
CA GLN A 164 -31.92 -2.23 6.47
C GLN A 164 -31.54 -2.15 4.99
N ILE A 165 -30.26 -2.29 4.69
CA ILE A 165 -29.69 -2.09 3.37
C ILE A 165 -28.91 -3.33 3.00
N ARG A 166 -29.27 -3.92 1.84
CA ARG A 166 -28.51 -5.02 1.22
C ARG A 166 -28.08 -4.54 -0.16
N ILE A 167 -26.79 -4.41 -0.35
CA ILE A 167 -26.18 -3.98 -1.62
C ILE A 167 -25.80 -5.24 -2.38
N ALA A 168 -26.31 -5.35 -3.63
CA ALA A 168 -25.90 -6.37 -4.56
C ALA A 168 -24.64 -5.92 -5.31
N HIS A 169 -24.68 -4.72 -5.90
CA HIS A 169 -23.60 -4.14 -6.69
C HIS A 169 -23.45 -2.65 -6.40
N GLU A 170 -22.27 -2.14 -6.60
CA GLU A 170 -22.02 -0.71 -6.68
C GLU A 170 -22.01 -0.29 -8.16
N LEU A 171 -22.76 0.75 -8.50
CA LEU A 171 -22.92 1.22 -9.89
C LEU A 171 -21.81 2.20 -10.31
N THR A 172 -20.80 2.38 -9.48
CA THR A 172 -19.67 3.26 -9.75
C THR A 172 -18.90 2.79 -10.98
N GLU A 173 -18.79 3.67 -11.98
CA GLU A 173 -17.98 3.48 -13.18
C GLU A 173 -16.79 4.45 -13.18
N PHE A 174 -15.78 4.12 -13.98
CA PHE A 174 -14.59 4.91 -14.22
C PHE A 174 -14.34 4.91 -15.73
N SER A 175 -14.75 5.97 -16.40
CA SER A 175 -14.69 6.10 -17.86
C SER A 175 -13.54 7.00 -18.27
N TYR A 176 -12.66 6.49 -19.10
CA TYR A 176 -11.54 7.21 -19.68
C TYR A 176 -11.97 7.96 -20.94
N VAL A 177 -11.27 9.04 -21.29
CA VAL A 177 -11.57 9.84 -22.49
C VAL A 177 -11.05 9.15 -23.75
N THR A 178 -9.93 8.44 -23.62
CA THR A 178 -9.31 7.66 -24.70
C THR A 178 -9.15 6.19 -24.31
N ASP A 179 -8.63 5.37 -25.20
CA ASP A 179 -8.26 3.98 -24.88
C ASP A 179 -6.94 3.96 -24.09
N ALA A 180 -7.03 4.26 -22.80
CA ALA A 180 -5.89 4.39 -21.92
C ALA A 180 -5.03 3.11 -21.87
N THR A 181 -3.72 3.28 -21.80
CA THR A 181 -2.79 2.18 -21.48
C THR A 181 -2.86 1.88 -19.99
N SER A 182 -3.09 0.62 -19.62
CA SER A 182 -3.32 0.24 -18.23
C SER A 182 -2.48 -0.96 -17.78
N TYR A 183 -2.36 -1.09 -16.45
CA TYR A 183 -1.56 -2.11 -15.77
C TYR A 183 -2.44 -2.94 -14.81
N PRO A 184 -3.35 -3.78 -15.34
CA PRO A 184 -4.24 -4.60 -14.51
C PRO A 184 -3.48 -5.74 -13.81
N LEU A 185 -3.84 -5.97 -12.54
CA LEU A 185 -3.60 -7.23 -11.84
C LEU A 185 -4.82 -8.13 -12.11
N LEU A 186 -4.68 -9.14 -12.96
CA LEU A 186 -5.77 -10.05 -13.30
C LEU A 186 -5.82 -11.19 -12.29
N LEU A 187 -7.00 -11.39 -11.69
CA LEU A 187 -7.21 -12.37 -10.63
C LEU A 187 -8.25 -13.43 -11.07
N ASP A 188 -8.04 -14.68 -10.67
CA ASP A 188 -8.93 -15.79 -11.00
C ASP A 188 -10.29 -15.70 -10.29
N GLY A 189 -10.40 -14.92 -9.23
CA GLY A 189 -11.64 -14.73 -8.46
C GLY A 189 -11.44 -13.92 -7.18
N PHE A 190 -12.52 -13.86 -6.39
CA PHE A 190 -12.54 -13.12 -5.12
C PHE A 190 -11.83 -13.84 -3.96
N HIS A 191 -11.41 -15.08 -4.15
CA HIS A 191 -10.56 -15.81 -3.22
C HIS A 191 -9.12 -15.69 -3.71
N SER A 192 -8.44 -14.62 -3.28
CA SER A 192 -7.12 -14.25 -3.78
C SER A 192 -6.28 -13.56 -2.72
N ALA A 193 -4.99 -13.85 -2.73
CA ALA A 193 -3.95 -13.14 -1.98
C ALA A 193 -3.34 -11.97 -2.76
N TYR A 194 -3.87 -11.60 -3.92
CA TYR A 194 -3.32 -10.57 -4.81
C TYR A 194 -1.91 -10.89 -5.36
N GLU A 195 -1.53 -12.15 -5.34
CA GLU A 195 -0.21 -12.66 -5.73
C GLU A 195 -0.19 -13.07 -7.21
N ASP A 196 -0.23 -12.09 -8.10
CA ASP A 196 -0.19 -12.34 -9.54
C ASP A 196 0.63 -11.25 -10.27
N ASP A 197 0.79 -11.43 -11.59
CA ASP A 197 1.53 -10.52 -12.46
C ASP A 197 0.67 -9.36 -12.94
N TYR A 198 1.19 -8.15 -12.87
CA TYR A 198 0.63 -7.03 -13.60
C TYR A 198 0.88 -7.17 -15.11
N GLN A 199 -0.11 -6.83 -15.90
CA GLN A 199 -0.05 -6.94 -17.35
C GLN A 199 -0.17 -5.56 -18.01
N LEU A 200 0.46 -5.37 -19.18
CA LEU A 200 0.25 -4.18 -19.99
C LEU A 200 -0.94 -4.43 -20.93
N ARG A 201 -1.97 -3.61 -20.85
CA ARG A 201 -3.21 -3.70 -21.62
C ARG A 201 -3.77 -2.33 -21.97
N THR A 202 -4.55 -2.22 -23.05
CA THR A 202 -5.46 -1.09 -23.20
C THR A 202 -6.77 -1.36 -22.46
N VAL A 203 -7.49 -0.32 -22.03
CA VAL A 203 -8.77 -0.49 -21.34
C VAL A 203 -9.77 -1.25 -22.22
N SER A 204 -9.80 -0.97 -23.53
CA SER A 204 -10.70 -1.67 -24.47
C SER A 204 -10.40 -3.16 -24.64
N SER A 205 -9.16 -3.59 -24.35
CA SER A 205 -8.72 -4.98 -24.48
C SER A 205 -9.06 -5.86 -23.27
N LEU A 206 -9.55 -5.28 -22.17
CA LEU A 206 -10.01 -6.04 -21.02
C LEU A 206 -11.26 -6.85 -21.37
N HIS A 207 -11.31 -8.10 -20.99
CA HIS A 207 -12.52 -8.91 -21.14
C HIS A 207 -13.51 -8.63 -20.01
N HIS A 208 -14.82 -8.73 -20.31
CA HIS A 208 -15.88 -8.48 -19.32
C HIS A 208 -15.85 -9.44 -18.12
N ASP A 209 -15.33 -10.65 -18.31
CA ASP A 209 -15.24 -11.68 -17.27
C ASP A 209 -14.00 -11.57 -16.39
N TRP A 210 -13.01 -10.75 -16.78
CA TRP A 210 -11.81 -10.59 -16.02
C TRP A 210 -12.05 -9.78 -14.75
N LEU A 211 -11.54 -10.29 -13.65
CA LEU A 211 -11.52 -9.58 -12.37
C LEU A 211 -10.18 -8.88 -12.19
N VAL A 212 -10.21 -7.57 -11.95
CA VAL A 212 -9.01 -6.74 -11.83
C VAL A 212 -8.86 -6.30 -10.38
N GLY A 213 -7.72 -6.62 -9.78
CA GLY A 213 -7.32 -6.17 -8.45
C GLY A 213 -6.92 -4.69 -8.43
N LEU A 214 -6.97 -4.09 -7.23
CA LEU A 214 -6.57 -2.71 -6.98
C LEU A 214 -5.18 -2.65 -6.30
N PRO A 215 -4.45 -1.52 -6.44
CA PRO A 215 -4.70 -0.35 -7.30
C PRO A 215 -4.60 -0.68 -8.79
N TYR A 216 -5.46 -0.03 -9.59
CA TYR A 216 -5.46 -0.15 -11.04
C TYR A 216 -4.91 1.13 -11.67
N LEU A 217 -3.70 1.04 -12.23
CA LEU A 217 -2.99 2.16 -12.85
C LEU A 217 -3.31 2.24 -14.35
N ALA A 218 -3.51 3.47 -14.84
CA ALA A 218 -3.67 3.75 -16.27
C ALA A 218 -3.02 5.08 -16.67
N GLU A 219 -2.50 5.14 -17.89
CA GLU A 219 -1.99 6.33 -18.56
C GLU A 219 -2.99 6.78 -19.63
N GLU A 220 -3.53 8.00 -19.48
CA GLU A 220 -4.28 8.70 -20.53
C GLU A 220 -3.29 9.51 -21.37
N PRO A 221 -3.02 9.13 -22.63
CA PRO A 221 -1.96 9.75 -23.42
C PRO A 221 -2.12 11.26 -23.59
N GLY A 222 -1.12 12.02 -23.13
CA GLY A 222 -1.11 13.48 -23.19
C GLY A 222 -2.07 14.20 -22.23
N LEU A 223 -2.66 13.48 -21.30
CA LEU A 223 -3.52 14.01 -20.25
C LEU A 223 -2.97 13.75 -18.84
N GLY A 224 -2.50 12.54 -18.54
CA GLY A 224 -1.94 12.22 -17.23
C GLY A 224 -2.09 10.75 -16.83
N TRP A 225 -1.70 10.47 -15.60
CA TRP A 225 -1.76 9.14 -14.97
C TRP A 225 -2.88 9.11 -13.94
N VAL A 226 -3.62 8.01 -13.91
CA VAL A 226 -4.70 7.76 -12.96
C VAL A 226 -4.51 6.40 -12.32
N ALA A 227 -4.52 6.34 -10.98
CA ALA A 227 -4.64 5.07 -10.27
C ALA A 227 -5.96 5.01 -9.52
N ILE A 228 -6.78 4.01 -9.83
CA ILE A 228 -8.04 3.73 -9.12
C ILE A 228 -7.72 2.84 -7.93
N THR A 229 -8.17 3.25 -6.74
CA THR A 229 -8.11 2.46 -5.52
C THR A 229 -9.28 2.79 -4.58
N GLU A 230 -9.22 2.31 -3.35
CA GLU A 230 -10.20 2.58 -2.31
C GLU A 230 -9.53 2.81 -0.97
N ALA A 231 -10.23 3.47 -0.04
CA ALA A 231 -9.71 3.72 1.30
C ALA A 231 -10.80 3.59 2.37
N ASN A 232 -10.36 3.28 3.60
CA ASN A 232 -11.22 3.13 4.78
C ASN A 232 -12.39 2.15 4.56
N ILE A 233 -12.07 0.90 4.29
CA ILE A 233 -13.07 -0.17 4.17
C ILE A 233 -13.53 -0.53 5.59
N ASP A 234 -14.74 -0.09 5.96
CA ASP A 234 -15.33 -0.35 7.27
C ASP A 234 -16.74 -0.91 7.12
N ASN A 235 -16.97 -2.12 7.66
CA ASN A 235 -18.24 -2.85 7.53
C ASN A 235 -18.76 -2.93 6.09
N TYR A 236 -17.85 -3.11 5.14
CA TYR A 236 -18.09 -3.15 3.70
C TYR A 236 -17.20 -4.18 3.04
N ALA A 237 -17.48 -4.52 1.77
CA ALA A 237 -16.68 -5.44 0.98
C ALA A 237 -15.58 -4.71 0.19
N GLY A 238 -14.46 -5.36 -0.07
CA GLY A 238 -13.42 -4.89 -0.96
C GLY A 238 -13.92 -4.69 -2.39
N MET A 239 -13.38 -3.67 -3.06
CA MET A 239 -13.68 -3.36 -4.45
C MET A 239 -12.62 -3.96 -5.38
N TYR A 240 -13.10 -4.57 -6.44
CA TYR A 240 -12.38 -4.96 -7.66
C TYR A 240 -12.93 -4.16 -8.83
N LEU A 241 -12.37 -4.35 -10.01
CA LEU A 241 -12.90 -3.78 -11.23
C LEU A 241 -13.20 -4.87 -12.26
N ARG A 242 -14.17 -4.58 -13.12
CA ARG A 242 -14.45 -5.30 -14.37
C ARG A 242 -14.54 -4.32 -15.51
N ARG A 243 -14.39 -4.81 -16.73
CA ARG A 243 -14.68 -4.02 -17.93
C ARG A 243 -16.08 -3.44 -17.83
N GLY A 244 -16.22 -2.12 -18.04
CA GLY A 244 -17.50 -1.41 -18.10
C GLY A 244 -18.23 -1.62 -19.41
N ASN A 245 -19.40 -1.02 -19.53
CA ASN A 245 -20.22 -1.12 -20.75
C ASN A 245 -19.84 -0.05 -21.81
N GLU A 246 -19.25 1.07 -21.37
CA GLU A 246 -18.77 2.12 -22.27
C GLU A 246 -17.44 1.71 -22.93
N SER A 247 -17.09 2.36 -24.04
CA SER A 247 -15.95 1.95 -24.88
C SER A 247 -14.62 1.88 -24.11
N PHE A 248 -14.36 2.80 -23.19
CA PHE A 248 -13.10 2.91 -22.43
C PHE A 248 -13.39 3.03 -20.93
N SER A 249 -14.16 2.09 -20.38
CA SER A 249 -14.53 2.16 -18.96
C SER A 249 -14.25 0.88 -18.21
N VAL A 250 -14.05 1.01 -16.90
CA VAL A 250 -14.12 -0.08 -15.93
C VAL A 250 -15.18 0.27 -14.87
N ARG A 251 -15.75 -0.71 -14.22
CA ARG A 251 -16.79 -0.57 -13.20
C ARG A 251 -16.41 -1.29 -11.93
N ALA A 252 -16.91 -0.79 -10.81
CA ALA A 252 -16.77 -1.43 -9.52
C ALA A 252 -17.45 -2.81 -9.50
N GLU A 253 -16.77 -3.76 -8.87
CA GLU A 253 -17.26 -5.09 -8.56
C GLU A 253 -16.92 -5.39 -7.11
N LEU A 254 -17.91 -5.62 -6.24
CA LEU A 254 -17.67 -5.87 -4.83
C LEU A 254 -17.44 -7.36 -4.57
N ALA A 255 -16.53 -7.68 -3.64
CA ALA A 255 -16.38 -9.04 -3.15
C ALA A 255 -17.71 -9.55 -2.56
N PRO A 256 -18.27 -10.66 -3.09
CA PRO A 256 -19.56 -11.16 -2.63
C PRO A 256 -19.43 -11.79 -1.25
N ARG A 257 -20.47 -11.70 -0.44
CA ARG A 257 -20.55 -12.46 0.81
C ARG A 257 -20.55 -13.96 0.53
N VAL A 258 -19.79 -14.71 1.31
CA VAL A 258 -19.73 -16.19 1.16
C VAL A 258 -20.95 -16.90 1.77
N ASP A 259 -21.66 -16.24 2.70
CA ASP A 259 -22.81 -16.79 3.42
C ASP A 259 -24.18 -16.38 2.83
N LYS A 260 -24.20 -15.44 1.87
CA LYS A 260 -25.44 -14.90 1.27
C LYS A 260 -25.29 -14.64 -0.23
N THR A 261 -25.88 -15.49 -1.05
CA THR A 261 -25.87 -15.32 -2.51
C THR A 261 -26.55 -14.01 -2.95
N GLY A 262 -25.92 -13.29 -3.89
CA GLY A 262 -26.44 -12.04 -4.45
C GLY A 262 -26.42 -10.84 -3.51
N VAL A 263 -25.66 -10.91 -2.42
CA VAL A 263 -25.42 -9.80 -1.51
C VAL A 263 -23.92 -9.61 -1.33
N ALA A 264 -23.44 -8.41 -1.56
CA ALA A 264 -22.05 -8.05 -1.25
C ALA A 264 -21.94 -7.40 0.13
N VAL A 265 -22.89 -6.54 0.49
CA VAL A 265 -22.90 -5.82 1.77
C VAL A 265 -24.28 -5.86 2.42
N GLU A 266 -24.34 -6.10 3.73
CA GLU A 266 -25.53 -5.96 4.54
C GLU A 266 -25.26 -5.03 5.71
N THR A 267 -26.04 -3.96 5.82
CA THR A 267 -25.84 -2.93 6.83
C THR A 267 -27.16 -2.23 7.18
N ALA A 268 -27.11 -1.27 8.08
CA ALA A 268 -28.25 -0.43 8.45
C ALA A 268 -27.92 1.05 8.23
N ALA A 269 -28.94 1.86 7.90
CA ALA A 269 -28.77 3.30 7.90
C ALA A 269 -28.72 3.85 9.35
N PRO A 270 -27.88 4.88 9.64
CA PRO A 270 -26.99 5.54 8.69
C PRO A 270 -25.72 4.73 8.41
N PHE A 271 -25.20 4.78 7.18
CA PHE A 271 -23.90 4.18 6.88
C PHE A 271 -23.10 5.01 5.86
N ALA A 272 -21.79 4.78 5.82
CA ALA A 272 -20.87 5.31 4.81
C ALA A 272 -20.23 4.15 4.05
N SER A 273 -20.15 4.25 2.72
CA SER A 273 -19.30 3.34 1.93
C SER A 273 -17.82 3.68 2.14
N PRO A 274 -16.88 2.80 1.77
CA PRO A 274 -15.48 3.18 1.58
C PRO A 274 -15.34 4.33 0.57
N TRP A 275 -14.20 5.01 0.64
CA TRP A 275 -13.85 5.99 -0.38
C TRP A 275 -13.43 5.31 -1.67
N ARG A 276 -13.93 5.80 -2.80
CA ARG A 276 -13.44 5.52 -4.13
C ARG A 276 -12.44 6.59 -4.49
N VAL A 277 -11.22 6.19 -4.86
CA VAL A 277 -10.06 7.08 -4.97
C VAL A 277 -9.53 7.04 -6.40
N LEU A 278 -9.32 8.22 -6.96
CA LEU A 278 -8.60 8.48 -8.20
C LEU A 278 -7.33 9.25 -7.83
N MET A 279 -6.18 8.59 -7.74
CA MET A 279 -4.88 9.27 -7.61
C MET A 279 -4.50 9.80 -8.99
N ILE A 280 -4.06 11.06 -9.10
CA ILE A 280 -3.85 11.76 -10.38
C ILE A 280 -2.50 12.46 -10.36
N GLY A 281 -1.77 12.38 -11.48
CA GLY A 281 -0.50 13.08 -11.66
C GLY A 281 -0.05 13.16 -13.11
N ASP A 282 0.85 14.10 -13.40
CA ASP A 282 1.48 14.24 -14.72
C ASP A 282 2.40 13.07 -15.03
N GLU A 283 3.03 12.51 -14.00
CA GLU A 283 3.99 11.40 -14.07
C GLU A 283 3.59 10.32 -13.07
N PRO A 284 3.85 9.03 -13.35
CA PRO A 284 3.44 7.94 -12.45
C PRO A 284 4.14 7.99 -11.09
N GLY A 285 5.33 8.59 -11.02
CA GLY A 285 6.08 8.78 -9.76
C GLY A 285 5.36 9.66 -8.75
N ARG A 286 4.54 10.63 -9.20
CA ARG A 286 3.76 11.50 -8.31
C ARG A 286 2.75 10.74 -7.48
N LEU A 287 2.22 9.64 -8.02
CA LEU A 287 1.28 8.81 -7.29
C LEU A 287 1.97 8.06 -6.11
N ILE A 288 3.25 7.74 -6.24
CA ILE A 288 4.03 7.10 -5.16
C ILE A 288 4.21 8.06 -3.95
N GLU A 289 4.35 9.36 -4.23
CA GLU A 289 4.48 10.40 -3.21
C GLU A 289 3.17 10.69 -2.47
N SER A 290 2.01 10.38 -3.06
CA SER A 290 0.68 10.66 -2.51
C SER A 290 0.39 9.97 -1.18
N ASN A 291 -0.26 10.69 -0.27
CA ASN A 291 -0.76 10.18 1.01
C ASN A 291 -2.31 10.13 1.07
N ILE A 292 -2.99 10.27 -0.06
CA ILE A 292 -4.45 10.37 -0.11
C ILE A 292 -5.15 9.18 0.58
N VAL A 293 -4.63 7.95 0.41
CA VAL A 293 -5.20 6.75 1.05
C VAL A 293 -5.14 6.83 2.57
N LEU A 294 -4.06 7.39 3.14
CA LEU A 294 -3.98 7.64 4.59
C LEU A 294 -4.96 8.73 5.02
N ASN A 295 -4.97 9.86 4.31
CA ASN A 295 -5.79 11.03 4.62
C ASN A 295 -7.29 10.72 4.70
N LEU A 296 -7.76 9.71 3.98
CA LEU A 296 -9.15 9.27 3.94
C LEU A 296 -9.55 8.34 5.11
N ASN A 297 -8.62 8.01 5.99
CA ASN A 297 -8.90 7.19 7.17
C ASN A 297 -9.03 8.05 8.44
N PRO A 298 -9.80 7.60 9.45
CA PRO A 298 -9.89 8.30 10.73
C PRO A 298 -8.53 8.42 11.45
N PRO A 299 -8.36 9.41 12.34
CA PRO A 299 -7.18 9.52 13.19
C PRO A 299 -6.88 8.27 14.01
N SER A 300 -5.64 8.17 14.51
CA SER A 300 -5.21 7.07 15.36
C SER A 300 -6.11 6.89 16.59
N LYS A 301 -6.49 5.64 16.86
CA LYS A 301 -7.17 5.23 18.09
C LYS A 301 -6.18 4.77 19.17
N ILE A 302 -4.88 4.70 18.87
CA ILE A 302 -3.83 4.36 19.82
C ILE A 302 -3.22 5.68 20.32
N ALA A 303 -3.37 5.96 21.62
CA ALA A 303 -2.87 7.20 22.22
C ALA A 303 -1.34 7.20 22.39
N ASP A 304 -0.77 6.07 22.86
CA ASP A 304 0.67 5.88 22.97
C ASP A 304 1.16 4.89 21.91
N THR A 305 1.86 5.40 20.92
CA THR A 305 2.45 4.62 19.82
C THR A 305 3.94 4.31 20.03
N SER A 306 4.52 4.63 21.19
CA SER A 306 5.95 4.49 21.45
C SER A 306 6.46 3.04 21.43
N TRP A 307 5.57 2.08 21.60
CA TRP A 307 5.86 0.66 21.53
C TRP A 307 5.88 0.11 20.09
N ILE A 308 5.29 0.82 19.13
CA ILE A 308 5.30 0.49 17.70
C ILE A 308 6.66 0.88 17.15
N ARG A 309 7.50 -0.10 16.86
CA ARG A 309 8.86 0.13 16.39
C ARG A 309 9.10 -0.53 15.05
N PRO A 310 9.50 0.23 14.02
CA PRO A 310 9.92 -0.35 12.76
C PRO A 310 11.24 -1.09 12.92
N GLY A 311 11.54 -2.01 12.00
CA GLY A 311 12.83 -2.69 12.02
C GLY A 311 12.91 -3.84 11.05
N LYS A 312 14.12 -4.39 10.93
CA LYS A 312 14.38 -5.58 10.14
C LYS A 312 14.24 -6.83 10.98
N SER A 313 13.85 -7.93 10.34
CA SER A 313 13.71 -9.23 10.95
C SER A 313 14.56 -10.27 10.22
N ALA A 314 15.32 -11.07 10.97
CA ALA A 314 15.77 -12.36 10.47
C ALA A 314 14.54 -13.28 10.30
N TRP A 315 14.61 -14.22 9.35
CA TRP A 315 13.48 -15.08 9.01
C TRP A 315 13.95 -16.45 8.54
N ASP A 316 13.35 -17.51 9.07
CA ASP A 316 13.76 -18.89 8.85
C ASP A 316 13.13 -19.53 7.60
N TRP A 317 11.88 -19.22 7.31
CA TRP A 317 11.04 -19.96 6.36
C TRP A 317 11.55 -19.90 4.91
N TRP A 318 11.91 -18.69 4.41
CA TRP A 318 12.27 -18.54 2.99
C TRP A 318 13.45 -19.42 2.60
N SER A 319 14.48 -19.51 3.44
CA SER A 319 15.66 -20.32 3.20
C SER A 319 15.47 -21.83 3.48
N GLY A 320 14.31 -22.22 4.06
CA GLY A 320 14.01 -23.59 4.49
C GLY A 320 14.78 -24.00 5.74
N ASP A 321 14.83 -23.13 6.75
CA ASP A 321 15.59 -23.31 8.00
C ASP A 321 17.09 -23.60 7.78
N ALA A 322 17.67 -23.07 6.70
CA ALA A 322 19.04 -23.37 6.33
C ALA A 322 20.05 -22.79 7.32
N ALA A 323 20.99 -23.58 7.75
CA ALA A 323 22.13 -23.20 8.57
C ALA A 323 23.31 -24.15 8.29
N PRO A 324 23.99 -24.01 7.14
CA PRO A 324 24.97 -24.99 6.68
C PRO A 324 26.25 -25.05 7.54
N SER A 325 26.50 -24.05 8.39
CA SER A 325 27.69 -24.03 9.28
C SER A 325 27.51 -24.81 10.59
N VAL A 326 26.28 -25.24 10.92
CA VAL A 326 26.01 -25.90 12.20
C VAL A 326 26.15 -27.42 12.12
N THR A 327 26.34 -28.07 13.28
CA THR A 327 26.50 -29.53 13.39
C THR A 327 25.23 -30.23 13.86
N PHE A 328 24.23 -29.49 14.32
CA PHE A 328 22.91 -30.02 14.70
C PHE A 328 21.98 -30.13 13.49
N LYS A 329 20.94 -30.96 13.61
CA LYS A 329 19.89 -31.02 12.57
C LYS A 329 19.07 -29.75 12.57
N THR A 330 19.05 -29.03 11.43
CA THR A 330 18.23 -27.84 11.22
C THR A 330 16.75 -28.17 11.03
N GLY A 331 15.88 -27.20 11.19
CA GLY A 331 14.42 -27.30 11.08
C GLY A 331 13.74 -26.48 12.16
N MET A 332 12.41 -26.59 12.28
CA MET A 332 11.64 -25.92 13.32
C MET A 332 11.98 -26.49 14.71
N ASN A 333 13.09 -26.05 15.29
CA ASN A 333 13.55 -26.43 16.61
C ASN A 333 14.33 -25.32 17.30
N THR A 334 14.48 -25.43 18.64
CA THR A 334 15.12 -24.43 19.49
C THR A 334 16.52 -24.03 19.03
N ALA A 335 17.34 -25.01 18.58
CA ALA A 335 18.73 -24.76 18.19
C ALA A 335 18.81 -23.91 16.91
N THR A 336 17.98 -24.21 15.91
CA THR A 336 17.89 -23.43 14.68
C THR A 336 17.41 -22.01 14.97
N MET A 337 16.36 -21.84 15.77
CA MET A 337 15.86 -20.51 16.12
C MET A 337 16.91 -19.68 16.87
N LYS A 338 17.70 -20.28 17.76
CA LYS A 338 18.82 -19.58 18.41
C LYS A 338 19.88 -19.13 17.41
N HIS A 339 20.19 -19.92 16.39
CA HIS A 339 21.13 -19.53 15.33
C HIS A 339 20.66 -18.27 14.58
N TYR A 340 19.38 -18.21 14.22
CA TYR A 340 18.79 -17.01 13.58
C TYR A 340 18.68 -15.82 14.54
N ILE A 341 18.44 -16.03 15.84
CA ILE A 341 18.49 -14.98 16.87
C ILE A 341 19.91 -14.41 16.99
N ASP A 342 20.95 -15.26 16.97
CA ASP A 342 22.35 -14.81 16.99
C ASP A 342 22.67 -13.94 15.76
N PHE A 343 22.19 -14.34 14.58
CA PHE A 343 22.36 -13.57 13.37
C PHE A 343 21.64 -12.20 13.45
N ALA A 344 20.39 -12.17 13.91
CA ALA A 344 19.65 -10.93 14.10
C ALA A 344 20.41 -9.98 15.03
N SER A 345 20.85 -10.49 16.18
CA SER A 345 21.62 -9.73 17.18
C SER A 345 22.94 -9.18 16.62
N ALA A 346 23.73 -10.04 15.96
CA ALA A 346 25.02 -9.66 15.38
C ALA A 346 24.87 -8.63 14.24
N SER A 347 23.73 -8.67 13.53
CA SER A 347 23.41 -7.75 12.45
C SER A 347 22.79 -6.42 12.93
N GLY A 348 22.42 -6.32 14.22
CA GLY A 348 21.73 -5.16 14.78
C GLY A 348 20.23 -5.12 14.42
N PHE A 349 19.65 -6.25 14.03
CA PHE A 349 18.21 -6.35 13.75
C PHE A 349 17.42 -6.54 15.04
N PRO A 350 16.34 -5.76 15.24
CA PRO A 350 15.54 -5.86 16.46
C PRO A 350 14.68 -7.11 16.53
N TYR A 351 14.49 -7.84 15.41
CA TYR A 351 13.51 -8.90 15.32
C TYR A 351 14.05 -10.21 14.73
N MET A 352 13.43 -11.30 15.16
CA MET A 352 13.45 -12.61 14.53
C MET A 352 12.01 -13.10 14.41
N LEU A 353 11.55 -13.38 13.20
CA LEU A 353 10.25 -14.01 12.93
C LEU A 353 10.44 -15.53 12.93
N ILE A 354 9.72 -16.22 13.81
CA ILE A 354 9.57 -17.68 13.80
C ILE A 354 8.31 -18.00 13.00
N ASP A 355 8.49 -18.59 11.84
CA ASP A 355 7.40 -18.86 10.90
C ASP A 355 6.60 -20.12 11.25
N ALA A 356 5.80 -20.65 10.33
CA ALA A 356 4.89 -21.78 10.52
C ALA A 356 5.56 -23.01 11.16
N GLY A 357 4.89 -23.65 12.12
CA GLY A 357 5.35 -24.87 12.78
C GLY A 357 5.79 -24.72 14.25
N TRP A 358 5.88 -23.52 14.78
CA TRP A 358 6.20 -23.30 16.20
C TRP A 358 5.04 -23.65 17.15
N ALA A 359 3.79 -23.51 16.68
CA ALA A 359 2.59 -23.82 17.46
C ALA A 359 2.26 -25.32 17.41
N ALA A 360 1.54 -25.79 18.43
CA ALA A 360 1.08 -27.17 18.47
C ALA A 360 -0.03 -27.41 17.44
N ALA A 361 0.23 -28.28 16.47
CA ALA A 361 -0.74 -28.66 15.46
C ALA A 361 -1.03 -30.17 15.54
N PRO A 362 -2.27 -30.59 15.83
CA PRO A 362 -2.61 -31.99 15.89
C PRO A 362 -2.44 -32.67 14.53
N GLY A 363 -1.47 -33.60 14.43
CA GLY A 363 -1.29 -34.47 13.27
C GLY A 363 -0.69 -33.83 12.01
N SER A 364 -0.28 -32.55 12.06
CA SER A 364 0.37 -31.89 10.93
C SER A 364 1.87 -32.17 10.88
N ARG A 365 2.39 -32.36 9.67
CA ARG A 365 3.83 -32.38 9.41
C ARG A 365 4.32 -30.94 9.26
N PRO A 366 5.63 -30.67 9.50
CA PRO A 366 6.21 -29.38 9.10
C PRO A 366 5.92 -29.14 7.60
N GLY A 367 5.28 -28.03 7.28
CA GLY A 367 4.84 -27.70 5.92
C GLY A 367 3.39 -28.03 5.58
N ASP A 368 2.69 -28.78 6.43
CA ASP A 368 1.24 -28.90 6.32
C ASP A 368 0.57 -27.59 6.74
N ASP A 369 -0.58 -27.32 6.11
CA ASP A 369 -1.46 -26.23 6.44
C ASP A 369 -1.72 -26.18 7.96
N GLN A 370 -1.20 -25.16 8.63
CA GLN A 370 -1.32 -24.97 10.08
C GLN A 370 -2.73 -24.46 10.49
N GLN A 371 -3.75 -24.76 9.65
CA GLN A 371 -5.13 -24.45 9.97
C GLN A 371 -5.53 -25.00 11.33
N LEU A 372 -6.13 -24.14 12.18
CA LEU A 372 -6.59 -24.50 13.52
C LEU A 372 -5.47 -25.01 14.48
N ALA A 373 -4.19 -24.74 14.18
CA ALA A 373 -3.14 -24.94 15.16
C ALA A 373 -3.47 -24.21 16.46
N ASP A 374 -3.20 -24.85 17.59
CA ASP A 374 -3.38 -24.21 18.91
C ASP A 374 -2.23 -23.25 19.19
N ILE A 375 -2.43 -21.98 18.83
CA ILE A 375 -1.43 -20.92 19.02
C ILE A 375 -1.24 -20.50 20.50
N THR A 376 -1.93 -21.15 21.44
CA THR A 376 -1.67 -21.02 22.89
C THR A 376 -0.74 -22.10 23.42
N SER A 377 -0.40 -23.08 22.58
CA SER A 377 0.45 -24.23 22.90
C SER A 377 1.64 -24.31 21.91
N VAL A 378 2.77 -24.73 22.40
CA VAL A 378 4.03 -24.77 21.66
C VAL A 378 4.32 -26.17 21.14
N ASN A 379 4.87 -26.26 19.92
CA ASN A 379 5.39 -27.50 19.36
C ASN A 379 6.48 -28.08 20.31
N PRO A 380 6.45 -29.38 20.66
CA PRO A 380 7.43 -29.99 21.57
C PRO A 380 8.91 -29.85 21.15
N ALA A 381 9.18 -29.59 19.87
CA ALA A 381 10.53 -29.32 19.37
C ALA A 381 11.08 -27.93 19.73
N ILE A 382 10.19 -27.03 20.21
CA ILE A 382 10.50 -25.65 20.58
C ILE A 382 10.42 -25.48 22.10
N ASP A 383 11.52 -25.09 22.72
CA ASP A 383 11.54 -24.61 24.11
C ASP A 383 11.30 -23.10 24.10
N MET A 384 10.01 -22.68 24.07
CA MET A 384 9.64 -21.26 24.00
C MET A 384 10.17 -20.46 25.21
N PRO A 385 10.07 -20.92 26.47
CA PRO A 385 10.69 -20.22 27.60
C PRO A 385 12.18 -19.93 27.39
N GLU A 386 12.94 -20.90 26.88
CA GLU A 386 14.35 -20.72 26.59
C GLU A 386 14.58 -19.75 25.43
N LEU A 387 13.79 -19.81 24.36
CA LEU A 387 13.90 -18.86 23.24
C LEU A 387 13.62 -17.42 23.68
N LEU A 388 12.60 -17.21 24.50
CA LEU A 388 12.27 -15.87 25.02
C LEU A 388 13.37 -15.32 25.91
N ARG A 389 13.95 -16.17 26.79
CA ARG A 389 15.09 -15.78 27.62
C ARG A 389 16.31 -15.42 26.74
N TYR A 390 16.63 -16.28 25.79
CA TYR A 390 17.78 -16.12 24.88
C TYR A 390 17.65 -14.89 23.98
N ALA A 391 16.51 -14.70 23.35
CA ALA A 391 16.25 -13.53 22.51
C ALA A 391 16.38 -12.21 23.32
N LYS A 392 15.86 -12.19 24.54
CA LYS A 392 16.01 -11.03 25.46
C LYS A 392 17.48 -10.76 25.78
N GLU A 393 18.31 -11.78 26.08
CA GLU A 393 19.75 -11.63 26.32
C GLU A 393 20.47 -11.07 25.09
N LYS A 394 20.01 -11.43 23.90
CA LYS A 394 20.55 -10.98 22.61
C LYS A 394 19.98 -9.64 22.14
N ASN A 395 19.08 -9.01 22.91
CA ASN A 395 18.37 -7.79 22.55
C ASN A 395 17.57 -7.92 21.25
N VAL A 396 16.98 -9.09 21.01
CA VAL A 396 16.10 -9.42 19.88
C VAL A 396 14.71 -9.71 20.42
N ARG A 397 13.65 -9.22 19.75
CA ARG A 397 12.27 -9.57 20.06
C ARG A 397 11.74 -10.52 18.99
N LEU A 398 10.89 -11.44 19.42
CA LEU A 398 10.33 -12.46 18.52
C LEU A 398 9.04 -11.96 17.90
N TRP A 399 8.81 -12.34 16.65
CA TRP A 399 7.54 -12.37 15.97
C TRP A 399 7.12 -13.83 15.79
N LEU A 400 5.80 -14.08 15.75
CA LEU A 400 5.24 -15.40 15.57
C LEU A 400 4.29 -15.41 14.38
N TRP A 401 4.36 -16.45 13.59
CA TRP A 401 3.42 -16.70 12.51
C TRP A 401 2.14 -17.38 13.03
N ALA A 402 0.99 -17.10 12.44
CA ALA A 402 -0.26 -17.78 12.74
C ALA A 402 -1.18 -17.84 11.51
N HIS A 403 -1.85 -18.98 11.30
CA HIS A 403 -2.92 -19.07 10.32
C HIS A 403 -4.15 -18.28 10.84
N TRP A 404 -4.86 -17.57 9.95
CA TRP A 404 -5.98 -16.71 10.35
C TRP A 404 -7.09 -17.45 11.12
N THR A 405 -7.37 -18.73 10.76
CA THR A 405 -8.39 -19.51 11.47
C THR A 405 -8.00 -19.83 12.91
N SER A 406 -6.69 -19.99 13.17
CA SER A 406 -6.17 -20.13 14.53
C SER A 406 -6.32 -18.83 15.31
N VAL A 407 -6.07 -17.70 14.67
CA VAL A 407 -6.29 -16.38 15.29
C VAL A 407 -7.77 -16.15 15.58
N ASP A 408 -8.67 -16.39 14.61
CA ASP A 408 -10.12 -16.23 14.82
C ASP A 408 -10.62 -17.07 16.01
N LYS A 409 -10.06 -18.27 16.19
CA LYS A 409 -10.44 -19.17 17.27
C LYS A 409 -9.83 -18.83 18.64
N TYR A 410 -8.56 -18.43 18.66
CA TYR A 410 -7.79 -18.35 19.91
C TYR A 410 -7.34 -16.93 20.29
N MET A 411 -7.69 -15.89 19.52
CA MET A 411 -7.20 -14.51 19.67
C MET A 411 -7.31 -14.01 21.13
N ASP A 412 -8.45 -14.19 21.76
CA ASP A 412 -8.72 -13.70 23.13
C ASP A 412 -7.84 -14.38 24.20
N GLN A 413 -7.26 -15.55 23.90
CA GLN A 413 -6.34 -16.28 24.79
C GLN A 413 -4.88 -16.06 24.38
N ALA A 414 -4.62 -16.03 23.08
CA ALA A 414 -3.27 -15.97 22.53
C ALA A 414 -2.64 -14.57 22.67
N PHE A 415 -3.36 -13.49 22.39
CA PHE A 415 -2.78 -12.14 22.43
C PHE A 415 -2.35 -11.71 23.84
N PRO A 416 -3.14 -11.94 24.92
CA PRO A 416 -2.66 -11.75 26.30
C PRO A 416 -1.43 -12.60 26.64
N LEU A 417 -1.36 -13.85 26.13
CA LEU A 417 -0.22 -14.73 26.30
C LEU A 417 1.03 -14.19 25.58
N PHE A 418 0.89 -13.73 24.35
CA PHE A 418 1.98 -13.16 23.55
C PHE A 418 2.52 -11.87 24.18
N GLU A 419 1.65 -11.00 24.70
CA GLU A 419 2.05 -9.83 25.49
C GLU A 419 2.87 -10.24 26.72
N LYS A 420 2.41 -11.24 27.47
CA LYS A 420 3.13 -11.79 28.63
C LYS A 420 4.49 -12.39 28.24
N TRP A 421 4.61 -12.99 27.06
CA TRP A 421 5.85 -13.50 26.51
C TRP A 421 6.79 -12.39 26.03
N GLY A 422 6.29 -11.19 25.80
CA GLY A 422 7.05 -10.07 25.23
C GLY A 422 7.24 -10.16 23.73
N ILE A 423 6.36 -10.90 23.04
CA ILE A 423 6.31 -10.99 21.57
C ILE A 423 6.13 -9.58 20.98
N ALA A 424 6.81 -9.29 19.88
CA ALA A 424 6.75 -8.00 19.22
C ALA A 424 5.50 -7.85 18.34
N GLY A 425 5.10 -8.92 17.68
CA GLY A 425 3.96 -8.91 16.77
C GLY A 425 3.65 -10.30 16.20
N VAL A 426 2.64 -10.34 15.36
CA VAL A 426 2.14 -11.58 14.74
C VAL A 426 2.01 -11.39 13.23
N LYS A 427 2.62 -12.30 12.46
CA LYS A 427 2.37 -12.50 11.03
C LYS A 427 1.16 -13.41 10.90
N ILE A 428 0.06 -12.89 10.35
CA ILE A 428 -1.21 -13.62 10.22
C ILE A 428 -1.49 -13.87 8.75
N ASP A 429 -1.70 -15.13 8.39
CA ASP A 429 -1.61 -15.58 7.01
C ASP A 429 -2.86 -16.30 6.49
N PHE A 430 -2.98 -16.40 5.15
CA PHE A 430 -3.98 -17.16 4.40
C PHE A 430 -5.42 -16.67 4.46
N MET A 431 -5.70 -15.39 4.74
CA MET A 431 -7.06 -14.85 4.65
C MET A 431 -7.64 -14.99 3.24
N ASN A 432 -6.87 -14.65 2.22
CA ASN A 432 -7.16 -14.83 0.77
C ASN A 432 -8.53 -14.31 0.33
N ARG A 433 -9.12 -13.34 1.03
CA ARG A 433 -10.44 -12.78 0.74
C ARG A 433 -10.64 -11.43 1.43
N ASP A 434 -11.57 -10.65 0.92
CA ASP A 434 -11.91 -9.30 1.41
C ASP A 434 -13.43 -9.01 1.33
N ASP A 435 -14.26 -10.04 1.45
CA ASP A 435 -15.69 -9.84 1.69
C ASP A 435 -15.96 -9.14 3.03
N GLN A 436 -17.16 -8.63 3.21
CA GLN A 436 -17.53 -7.83 4.37
C GLN A 436 -17.16 -8.48 5.72
N TRP A 437 -17.31 -9.80 5.86
CA TRP A 437 -16.98 -10.48 7.12
C TRP A 437 -15.47 -10.50 7.36
N MET A 438 -14.70 -10.82 6.32
CA MET A 438 -13.24 -10.88 6.43
C MET A 438 -12.63 -9.50 6.68
N VAL A 439 -13.11 -8.44 6.02
CA VAL A 439 -12.71 -7.05 6.35
C VAL A 439 -12.96 -6.75 7.82
N GLY A 440 -14.10 -7.17 8.36
CA GLY A 440 -14.41 -7.08 9.80
C GLY A 440 -13.40 -7.84 10.66
N PHE A 441 -12.94 -9.02 10.22
CA PHE A 441 -11.91 -9.80 10.92
C PHE A 441 -10.58 -9.02 11.01
N TYR A 442 -10.08 -8.45 9.91
CA TYR A 442 -8.86 -7.63 9.93
C TYR A 442 -8.93 -6.50 10.97
N ARG A 443 -10.08 -5.82 11.06
CA ARG A 443 -10.29 -4.74 12.03
C ARG A 443 -10.28 -5.25 13.47
N ARG A 444 -11.01 -6.35 13.77
CA ARG A 444 -11.01 -6.96 15.11
C ARG A 444 -9.59 -7.38 15.53
N VAL A 445 -8.82 -7.93 14.62
CA VAL A 445 -7.44 -8.35 14.90
C VAL A 445 -6.56 -7.16 15.28
N VAL A 446 -6.53 -6.09 14.49
CA VAL A 446 -5.66 -4.94 14.78
C VAL A 446 -6.07 -4.23 16.07
N GLU A 447 -7.37 -4.16 16.37
CA GLU A 447 -7.92 -3.60 17.59
C GLU A 447 -7.52 -4.43 18.83
N SER A 448 -7.73 -5.74 18.78
CA SER A 448 -7.32 -6.66 19.86
C SER A 448 -5.82 -6.67 20.05
N ALA A 449 -5.05 -6.71 18.97
CA ALA A 449 -3.59 -6.66 19.00
C ALA A 449 -3.06 -5.36 19.62
N ALA A 450 -3.69 -4.22 19.31
CA ALA A 450 -3.33 -2.93 19.92
C ALA A 450 -3.52 -2.91 21.44
N ALA A 451 -4.58 -3.54 21.94
CA ALA A 451 -4.85 -3.66 23.39
C ALA A 451 -3.76 -4.49 24.12
N HIS A 452 -3.01 -5.31 23.39
CA HIS A 452 -1.94 -6.17 23.90
C HIS A 452 -0.53 -5.78 23.41
N HIS A 453 -0.37 -4.56 22.90
CA HIS A 453 0.92 -4.03 22.40
C HIS A 453 1.59 -4.93 21.35
N LEU A 454 0.79 -5.56 20.47
CA LEU A 454 1.25 -6.40 19.39
C LEU A 454 1.16 -5.66 18.04
N MET A 455 2.22 -5.69 17.27
CA MET A 455 2.25 -5.26 15.87
C MET A 455 1.72 -6.39 14.99
N ILE A 456 1.12 -6.03 13.85
CA ILE A 456 0.52 -6.99 12.91
C ILE A 456 1.12 -6.82 11.53
N ASP A 457 1.43 -7.97 10.93
CA ASP A 457 1.71 -8.16 9.53
C ASP A 457 0.70 -9.16 8.96
N PHE A 458 -0.01 -8.79 7.88
CA PHE A 458 -0.96 -9.69 7.24
C PHE A 458 -0.39 -10.25 5.95
N HIS A 459 -0.38 -11.57 5.83
CA HIS A 459 0.00 -12.34 4.64
C HIS A 459 -1.21 -13.07 4.03
N GLY A 460 -1.11 -13.53 2.79
CA GLY A 460 -2.26 -14.05 2.09
C GLY A 460 -3.41 -13.05 2.13
N ALA A 461 -3.13 -11.80 1.89
CA ALA A 461 -3.99 -10.67 2.25
C ALA A 461 -4.43 -9.87 1.02
N PHE A 462 -5.52 -9.11 1.13
CA PHE A 462 -5.85 -8.09 0.14
C PHE A 462 -5.00 -6.83 0.33
N LYS A 463 -4.99 -5.93 -0.69
CA LYS A 463 -4.25 -4.66 -0.65
C LYS A 463 -4.59 -3.79 0.57
N PRO A 464 -3.68 -2.93 1.06
CA PRO A 464 -3.99 -1.92 2.07
C PRO A 464 -5.09 -0.94 1.64
N ASP A 465 -5.75 -0.34 2.64
CA ASP A 465 -6.81 0.64 2.51
C ASP A 465 -6.60 1.88 3.40
N GLY A 466 -5.39 2.02 3.95
CA GLY A 466 -5.01 3.10 4.86
C GLY A 466 -5.38 2.87 6.33
N LEU A 467 -5.87 1.68 6.70
CA LEU A 467 -6.26 1.31 8.07
C LEU A 467 -5.16 1.61 9.11
N ARG A 468 -3.88 1.61 8.69
CA ARG A 468 -2.72 1.93 9.53
C ARG A 468 -2.70 3.37 10.09
N ARG A 469 -3.46 4.33 9.54
CA ARG A 469 -3.65 5.65 10.16
C ARG A 469 -4.44 5.52 11.45
N THR A 470 -5.49 4.71 11.43
CA THR A 470 -6.38 4.48 12.60
C THR A 470 -5.77 3.49 13.58
N TRP A 471 -5.13 2.45 13.08
CA TRP A 471 -4.47 1.40 13.84
C TRP A 471 -3.01 1.25 13.41
N PRO A 472 -2.11 2.12 13.87
CA PRO A 472 -0.69 2.14 13.44
C PRO A 472 0.11 0.91 13.85
N ASN A 473 -0.43 0.02 14.67
CA ASN A 473 0.13 -1.30 14.94
C ASN A 473 -0.02 -2.28 13.76
N LEU A 474 -0.85 -1.99 12.75
CA LEU A 474 -0.79 -2.64 11.45
C LEU A 474 0.43 -2.09 10.71
N ILE A 475 1.56 -2.78 10.84
CA ILE A 475 2.85 -2.24 10.41
C ILE A 475 3.11 -2.47 8.92
N THR A 476 2.73 -3.63 8.40
CA THR A 476 2.87 -3.99 6.98
C THR A 476 1.79 -5.00 6.56
N ARG A 477 1.72 -5.30 5.28
CA ARG A 477 0.80 -6.27 4.69
C ARG A 477 1.36 -6.78 3.37
N GLU A 478 1.29 -8.09 3.11
CA GLU A 478 1.68 -8.65 1.82
C GLU A 478 0.71 -8.18 0.69
N GLY A 479 -0.20 -9.00 0.25
CA GLY A 479 -1.10 -8.69 -0.88
C GLY A 479 -0.35 -8.39 -2.16
N VAL A 480 0.71 -9.14 -2.45
CA VAL A 480 1.62 -8.97 -3.58
C VAL A 480 2.34 -10.29 -3.86
N MET A 481 2.64 -10.59 -5.11
CA MET A 481 3.56 -11.68 -5.44
C MET A 481 4.99 -11.26 -5.06
N GLY A 482 5.42 -11.64 -3.85
CA GLY A 482 6.70 -11.28 -3.26
C GLY A 482 7.84 -12.22 -3.63
N LYS A 483 8.98 -12.03 -2.95
CA LYS A 483 10.19 -12.85 -3.15
C LYS A 483 9.97 -14.34 -2.82
N GLU A 484 8.97 -14.65 -2.00
CA GLU A 484 8.59 -16.03 -1.65
C GLU A 484 8.33 -16.90 -2.89
N TYR A 485 7.74 -16.32 -3.95
CA TYR A 485 7.45 -17.04 -5.19
C TYR A 485 8.68 -17.59 -5.91
N LEU A 486 9.89 -17.05 -5.66
CA LEU A 486 11.12 -17.61 -6.21
C LEU A 486 11.44 -19.04 -5.72
N LYS A 487 10.77 -19.50 -4.66
CA LYS A 487 10.84 -20.91 -4.23
C LYS A 487 10.17 -21.86 -5.24
N VAL A 488 9.14 -21.40 -5.96
CA VAL A 488 8.26 -22.25 -6.77
C VAL A 488 8.15 -21.82 -8.23
N SER A 489 8.53 -20.56 -8.57
CA SER A 489 8.39 -20.05 -9.94
C SER A 489 9.47 -19.02 -10.28
N ALA A 490 9.55 -18.63 -11.56
CA ALA A 490 10.44 -17.59 -12.07
C ALA A 490 9.68 -16.27 -12.35
N ARG A 491 8.49 -16.07 -11.77
CA ARG A 491 7.60 -14.94 -12.10
C ARG A 491 8.00 -13.64 -11.42
N THR A 492 8.61 -13.70 -10.24
CA THR A 492 9.09 -12.51 -9.50
C THR A 492 10.38 -12.01 -10.14
N THR A 493 10.25 -11.23 -11.20
CA THR A 493 11.35 -10.76 -12.06
C THR A 493 11.72 -9.30 -11.75
N PRO A 494 12.88 -8.80 -12.16
CA PRO A 494 13.20 -7.37 -12.09
C PRO A 494 12.17 -6.44 -12.78
N ALA A 495 11.49 -6.90 -13.83
CA ALA A 495 10.39 -6.15 -14.45
C ALA A 495 9.15 -6.09 -13.54
N HIS A 496 8.85 -7.17 -12.82
CA HIS A 496 7.81 -7.18 -11.79
C HIS A 496 8.19 -6.22 -10.65
N ASP A 497 9.42 -6.28 -10.15
CA ASP A 497 9.92 -5.39 -9.11
C ASP A 497 9.82 -3.91 -9.49
N ALA A 498 10.15 -3.55 -10.75
CA ALA A 498 10.01 -2.20 -11.27
C ALA A 498 8.55 -1.75 -11.50
N THR A 499 7.58 -2.67 -11.42
CA THR A 499 6.14 -2.38 -11.58
C THR A 499 5.46 -2.06 -10.25
N LEU A 500 5.84 -2.77 -9.19
CA LEU A 500 5.17 -2.72 -7.88
C LEU A 500 5.10 -1.32 -7.24
N PRO A 501 6.12 -0.43 -7.35
CA PRO A 501 6.04 0.91 -6.80
C PRO A 501 4.92 1.76 -7.40
N PHE A 502 4.59 1.55 -8.67
CA PHE A 502 3.57 2.28 -9.42
C PHE A 502 2.17 1.64 -9.35
N THR A 503 2.06 0.48 -8.73
CA THR A 503 0.82 -0.31 -8.67
C THR A 503 0.51 -0.68 -7.22
N ARG A 504 0.88 -1.88 -6.76
CA ARG A 504 0.56 -2.40 -5.43
C ARG A 504 0.95 -1.44 -4.29
N MET A 505 2.14 -0.83 -4.36
CA MET A 505 2.66 0.02 -3.28
C MET A 505 1.91 1.35 -3.14
N LEU A 506 1.14 1.79 -4.15
CA LEU A 506 0.28 2.98 -4.05
C LEU A 506 -0.77 2.86 -2.94
N ALA A 507 -1.21 1.65 -2.62
CA ALA A 507 -2.16 1.38 -1.55
C ALA A 507 -1.52 1.47 -0.15
N GLY A 508 -0.20 1.25 -0.03
CA GLY A 508 0.54 1.29 1.22
C GLY A 508 1.66 0.24 1.31
N PRO A 509 2.28 0.08 2.49
CA PRO A 509 3.39 -0.83 2.71
C PRO A 509 3.14 -2.24 2.21
N MET A 510 4.20 -2.92 1.78
CA MET A 510 4.12 -4.32 1.38
C MET A 510 5.26 -5.14 1.98
N ASP A 511 4.93 -6.27 2.60
CA ASP A 511 5.92 -7.26 3.00
C ASP A 511 6.29 -8.10 1.78
N TYR A 512 7.26 -7.57 1.02
CA TYR A 512 7.79 -8.18 -0.21
C TYR A 512 8.83 -9.27 0.09
N THR A 513 9.35 -9.31 1.31
CA THR A 513 10.38 -10.24 1.80
C THR A 513 11.72 -10.18 1.03
N PRO A 514 12.37 -9.00 0.89
CA PRO A 514 13.66 -8.90 0.22
C PRO A 514 14.79 -9.55 1.03
N GLY A 515 15.99 -9.65 0.42
CA GLY A 515 17.21 -10.10 1.10
C GLY A 515 17.90 -11.31 0.48
N ALA A 516 17.44 -11.76 -0.67
CA ALA A 516 18.05 -12.89 -1.37
C ALA A 516 19.50 -12.58 -1.80
N PHE A 517 20.48 -13.16 -1.15
CA PHE A 517 21.92 -12.95 -1.46
C PHE A 517 22.53 -14.05 -2.32
N GLY A 518 21.76 -15.06 -2.69
CA GLY A 518 22.08 -16.02 -3.75
C GLY A 518 21.69 -15.50 -5.13
N ASN A 519 22.14 -14.29 -5.51
CA ASN A 519 21.75 -13.62 -6.72
C ASN A 519 22.27 -14.32 -7.98
N VAL A 520 21.40 -14.46 -8.98
CA VAL A 520 21.71 -15.03 -10.29
C VAL A 520 21.01 -14.25 -11.38
N ASN A 521 21.58 -14.28 -12.59
CA ASN A 521 20.90 -13.75 -13.79
C ASN A 521 19.76 -14.68 -14.23
N ARG A 522 18.95 -14.22 -15.18
CA ARG A 522 17.76 -14.94 -15.67
C ARG A 522 18.06 -16.37 -16.14
N GLU A 523 19.19 -16.54 -16.81
CA GLU A 523 19.56 -17.81 -17.46
C GLU A 523 19.99 -18.89 -16.46
N ASN A 524 20.52 -18.46 -15.30
CA ASN A 524 21.00 -19.34 -14.25
C ASN A 524 19.98 -19.54 -13.11
N PHE A 525 18.82 -18.92 -13.19
CA PHE A 525 17.79 -19.04 -12.17
C PHE A 525 17.10 -20.41 -12.23
N VAL A 526 16.99 -21.04 -11.06
CA VAL A 526 16.23 -22.27 -10.87
C VAL A 526 15.39 -22.12 -9.60
N ALA A 527 14.06 -22.19 -9.74
CA ALA A 527 13.15 -22.21 -8.60
C ALA A 527 13.43 -23.46 -7.74
N ARG A 528 13.60 -23.25 -6.43
CA ARG A 528 13.85 -24.34 -5.48
C ARG A 528 13.44 -23.91 -4.07
N ASP A 529 12.84 -24.85 -3.34
CA ASP A 529 12.27 -24.60 -2.02
C ASP A 529 13.32 -24.43 -0.93
N TYR A 530 14.44 -25.17 -0.99
CA TYR A 530 15.53 -25.09 -0.03
C TYR A 530 16.68 -24.21 -0.56
N MET A 531 17.12 -23.24 0.23
CA MET A 531 18.14 -22.25 -0.13
C MET A 531 17.85 -21.60 -1.50
N PRO A 532 16.73 -20.90 -1.66
CA PRO A 532 16.31 -20.33 -2.93
C PRO A 532 17.35 -19.36 -3.54
N MET A 533 17.15 -19.00 -4.79
CA MET A 533 17.96 -18.02 -5.51
C MET A 533 17.22 -16.69 -5.60
N GLY A 534 17.97 -15.58 -5.58
CA GLY A 534 17.46 -14.26 -5.96
C GLY A 534 17.63 -14.03 -7.45
N MET A 535 16.57 -13.61 -8.16
CA MET A 535 16.64 -13.26 -9.57
C MET A 535 16.99 -11.77 -9.74
N GLY A 536 18.03 -11.45 -10.53
CA GLY A 536 18.57 -10.11 -10.68
C GLY A 536 19.91 -9.93 -9.94
N THR A 537 20.51 -8.74 -10.07
CA THR A 537 21.83 -8.49 -9.49
C THR A 537 21.79 -8.24 -7.97
N ARG A 538 22.95 -8.31 -7.33
CA ARG A 538 23.12 -7.94 -5.94
C ARG A 538 22.77 -6.47 -5.69
N ALA A 539 23.14 -5.56 -6.59
CA ALA A 539 22.80 -4.15 -6.46
C ALA A 539 21.30 -3.89 -6.59
N HIS A 540 20.59 -4.66 -7.43
CA HIS A 540 19.13 -4.67 -7.50
C HIS A 540 18.52 -5.06 -6.14
N GLU A 541 19.01 -6.14 -5.54
CA GLU A 541 18.51 -6.61 -4.23
C GLU A 541 18.69 -5.56 -3.12
N LEU A 542 19.82 -4.85 -3.10
CA LEU A 542 20.03 -3.74 -2.15
C LEU A 542 19.06 -2.60 -2.38
N ALA A 543 18.78 -2.26 -3.64
CA ALA A 543 17.89 -1.16 -4.00
C ALA A 543 16.45 -1.42 -3.57
N LEU A 544 15.98 -2.67 -3.48
CA LEU A 544 14.65 -3.04 -3.00
C LEU A 544 14.37 -2.45 -1.60
N TYR A 545 15.38 -2.45 -0.71
CA TYR A 545 15.26 -1.88 0.64
C TYR A 545 15.04 -0.36 0.69
N VAL A 546 15.26 0.32 -0.43
CA VAL A 546 14.97 1.75 -0.55
C VAL A 546 13.69 1.97 -1.36
N VAL A 547 13.51 1.23 -2.45
CA VAL A 547 12.39 1.42 -3.37
C VAL A 547 11.07 0.97 -2.73
N PHE A 548 11.06 -0.16 -2.03
CA PHE A 548 9.86 -0.67 -1.40
C PHE A 548 9.63 -0.04 -0.02
N GLU A 549 8.38 0.06 0.38
CA GLU A 549 7.97 0.53 1.70
C GLU A 549 7.52 -0.66 2.54
N SER A 550 8.27 -0.98 3.59
CA SER A 550 7.82 -1.90 4.63
C SER A 550 8.46 -1.53 5.98
N PRO A 551 7.69 -1.05 6.95
CA PRO A 551 8.23 -0.75 8.29
C PRO A 551 8.69 -1.99 9.07
N LEU A 552 8.17 -3.19 8.77
CA LEU A 552 8.77 -4.47 9.14
C LEU A 552 9.36 -5.08 7.87
N GLU A 553 10.66 -5.24 7.82
CA GLU A 553 11.34 -5.65 6.60
C GLU A 553 12.12 -6.94 6.82
N MET A 554 11.78 -7.99 6.06
CA MET A 554 12.46 -9.27 6.18
C MET A 554 13.86 -9.20 5.58
N VAL A 555 14.78 -9.96 6.15
CA VAL A 555 16.09 -10.27 5.62
C VAL A 555 16.10 -11.78 5.37
N SER A 556 15.66 -12.17 4.16
CA SER A 556 15.09 -13.48 3.88
C SER A 556 16.09 -14.63 3.86
N ASP A 557 17.37 -14.39 3.47
CA ASP A 557 18.33 -15.48 3.28
C ASP A 557 18.89 -15.97 4.63
N TYR A 558 19.51 -17.15 4.62
CA TYR A 558 20.10 -17.72 5.82
C TYR A 558 21.38 -17.00 6.24
N PRO A 559 21.75 -17.05 7.54
CA PRO A 559 22.84 -16.26 8.11
C PRO A 559 24.17 -16.33 7.36
N GLU A 560 24.59 -17.50 6.93
CA GLU A 560 25.90 -17.73 6.30
C GLU A 560 25.99 -17.12 4.90
N ARG A 561 24.84 -16.86 4.23
CA ARG A 561 24.84 -16.25 2.92
C ARG A 561 25.32 -14.78 2.96
N TYR A 562 25.14 -14.12 4.09
CA TYR A 562 25.55 -12.72 4.32
C TYR A 562 26.98 -12.59 4.87
N GLN A 563 27.55 -13.68 5.41
CA GLN A 563 28.87 -13.63 6.05
C GLN A 563 29.96 -13.23 5.05
N GLY A 564 30.75 -12.20 5.41
CA GLY A 564 31.85 -11.69 4.60
C GLY A 564 31.42 -10.85 3.38
N GLN A 565 30.12 -10.63 3.16
CA GLN A 565 29.60 -9.80 2.09
C GLN A 565 29.60 -8.33 2.49
N LYS A 566 30.37 -7.49 1.80
CA LYS A 566 30.46 -6.03 2.09
C LYS A 566 29.14 -5.32 1.85
N GLU A 567 28.37 -5.77 0.89
CA GLU A 567 27.07 -5.22 0.52
C GLU A 567 26.04 -5.36 1.65
N PHE A 568 26.20 -6.35 2.53
CA PHE A 568 25.34 -6.55 3.68
C PHE A 568 25.37 -5.36 4.66
N ASP A 569 26.46 -4.59 4.70
CA ASP A 569 26.55 -3.36 5.48
C ASP A 569 25.50 -2.33 5.08
N PHE A 570 25.09 -2.30 3.80
CA PHE A 570 24.00 -1.45 3.34
C PHE A 570 22.66 -1.89 3.96
N ILE A 571 22.33 -3.19 3.92
CA ILE A 571 21.10 -3.73 4.52
C ILE A 571 21.07 -3.47 6.03
N ARG A 572 22.19 -3.62 6.73
CA ARG A 572 22.28 -3.33 8.17
C ARG A 572 21.96 -1.87 8.48
N ARG A 573 22.31 -0.94 7.58
CA ARG A 573 22.23 0.50 7.79
C ARG A 573 20.93 1.13 7.34
N VAL A 574 20.42 0.75 6.15
CA VAL A 574 19.23 1.35 5.58
C VAL A 574 18.05 1.23 6.56
N PRO A 575 17.30 2.32 6.86
CA PRO A 575 16.15 2.25 7.76
C PRO A 575 14.95 1.57 7.10
N SER A 576 13.96 1.18 7.89
CA SER A 576 12.69 0.64 7.43
C SER A 576 11.51 1.62 7.55
N THR A 577 11.79 2.88 7.93
CA THR A 577 10.81 3.97 7.98
C THR A 577 11.46 5.29 7.59
N TRP A 578 10.66 6.23 7.10
CA TRP A 578 11.14 7.37 6.37
C TRP A 578 10.45 8.67 6.79
N ASP A 579 11.15 9.79 6.66
CA ASP A 579 10.59 11.12 6.89
C ASP A 579 9.93 11.69 5.62
N GLU A 580 10.50 11.38 4.45
CA GLU A 580 9.98 11.81 3.15
C GLU A 580 10.47 10.93 2.00
N VAL A 581 9.78 11.01 0.88
CA VAL A 581 10.11 10.31 -0.37
C VAL A 581 10.06 11.29 -1.55
N HIS A 582 11.02 11.15 -2.48
CA HIS A 582 11.07 11.87 -3.74
C HIS A 582 11.30 10.89 -4.88
N VAL A 583 10.40 10.84 -5.85
CA VAL A 583 10.60 10.04 -7.05
C VAL A 583 11.41 10.85 -8.06
N ILE A 584 12.59 10.35 -8.41
CA ILE A 584 13.49 11.00 -9.37
C ILE A 584 13.03 10.73 -10.80
N GLY A 585 12.52 9.53 -11.06
CA GLY A 585 11.94 9.15 -12.33
C GLY A 585 11.62 7.66 -12.39
N GLY A 586 10.89 7.27 -13.42
CA GLY A 586 10.56 5.87 -13.64
C GLY A 586 9.35 5.67 -14.54
N ARG A 587 9.19 4.42 -15.00
CA ARG A 587 8.05 3.96 -15.77
C ARG A 587 7.71 2.52 -15.35
N PRO A 588 6.44 2.19 -15.10
CA PRO A 588 6.04 0.83 -14.74
C PRO A 588 6.56 -0.20 -15.74
N MET A 589 6.98 -1.37 -15.25
CA MET A 589 7.60 -2.48 -16.00
C MET A 589 8.98 -2.19 -16.59
N GLU A 590 9.47 -0.96 -16.47
CA GLU A 590 10.77 -0.59 -17.07
C GLU A 590 11.81 -0.28 -16.00
N TRP A 591 11.63 0.74 -15.21
CA TRP A 591 12.60 1.19 -14.23
C TRP A 591 12.00 2.17 -13.22
N ILE A 592 12.71 2.36 -12.12
CA ILE A 592 12.40 3.40 -11.14
C ILE A 592 13.69 3.86 -10.47
N SER A 593 13.75 5.15 -10.13
CA SER A 593 14.70 5.72 -9.17
C SER A 593 13.98 6.65 -8.22
N LEU A 594 14.19 6.45 -6.92
CA LEU A 594 13.63 7.33 -5.90
C LEU A 594 14.62 7.54 -4.75
N ALA A 595 14.44 8.64 -4.04
CA ALA A 595 15.20 9.02 -2.86
C ALA A 595 14.27 9.05 -1.64
N ARG A 596 14.78 8.60 -0.49
CA ARG A 596 14.09 8.65 0.81
C ARG A 596 15.00 9.24 1.87
N ARG A 597 14.43 10.02 2.79
CA ARG A 597 15.16 10.60 3.91
C ARG A 597 14.81 9.93 5.24
N SER A 598 15.81 9.75 6.05
CA SER A 598 15.65 9.40 7.48
C SER A 598 16.64 10.20 8.32
N GLY A 599 16.14 11.11 9.14
CA GLY A 599 16.95 12.08 9.85
C GLY A 599 17.73 12.99 8.90
N SER A 600 19.07 13.01 9.02
CA SER A 600 19.97 13.75 8.13
C SER A 600 20.40 12.98 6.88
N ASP A 601 20.13 11.69 6.84
CA ASP A 601 20.64 10.79 5.82
C ASP A 601 19.61 10.55 4.71
N TRP A 602 20.10 10.44 3.50
CA TRP A 602 19.30 10.11 2.33
C TRP A 602 19.72 8.77 1.74
N TYR A 603 18.78 8.08 1.17
CA TYR A 603 18.99 6.81 0.51
C TYR A 603 18.35 6.85 -0.86
N VAL A 604 19.10 6.47 -1.91
CA VAL A 604 18.58 6.39 -3.28
C VAL A 604 18.60 4.94 -3.71
N GLY A 605 17.47 4.47 -4.23
CA GLY A 605 17.33 3.16 -4.84
C GLY A 605 16.95 3.28 -6.31
N SER A 606 17.61 2.52 -7.16
CA SER A 606 17.29 2.44 -8.60
C SER A 606 17.20 0.99 -9.03
N LEU A 607 16.14 0.66 -9.79
CA LEU A 607 15.89 -0.67 -10.35
C LEU A 607 15.68 -0.54 -11.86
N THR A 608 16.16 -1.51 -12.64
CA THR A 608 15.79 -1.68 -14.04
C THR A 608 15.23 -3.08 -14.29
N ASN A 609 14.44 -3.22 -15.34
CA ASN A 609 13.97 -4.49 -15.85
C ASN A 609 15.14 -5.27 -16.54
N TRP A 610 14.84 -6.07 -17.54
CA TRP A 610 15.87 -6.81 -18.29
C TRP A 610 16.63 -5.96 -19.33
N ASP A 611 16.31 -4.66 -19.45
CA ASP A 611 17.01 -3.73 -20.31
C ASP A 611 18.14 -3.04 -19.53
N GLU A 612 19.34 -3.05 -20.11
CA GLU A 612 20.45 -2.24 -19.62
C GLU A 612 20.10 -0.76 -19.71
N ARG A 613 20.43 0.02 -18.67
CA ARG A 613 19.99 1.42 -18.58
C ARG A 613 21.03 2.33 -17.95
N ASN A 614 21.20 3.51 -18.57
CA ASN A 614 21.94 4.61 -17.97
C ASN A 614 20.96 5.69 -17.52
N VAL A 615 20.99 6.05 -16.25
CA VAL A 615 20.12 7.08 -15.69
C VAL A 615 20.92 8.19 -15.03
N LYS A 616 20.37 9.41 -15.08
CA LYS A 616 20.92 10.57 -14.40
C LYS A 616 20.05 10.86 -13.17
N LEU A 617 20.69 10.92 -12.01
CA LEU A 617 20.04 11.17 -10.73
C LEU A 617 20.42 12.56 -10.22
N PRO A 618 19.64 13.62 -10.50
CA PRO A 618 19.85 14.93 -9.92
C PRO A 618 19.59 14.88 -8.41
N LEU A 619 20.53 15.39 -7.61
CA LEU A 619 20.44 15.42 -6.15
C LEU A 619 19.81 16.71 -5.62
N SER A 620 18.94 17.36 -6.39
CA SER A 620 18.29 18.64 -6.05
C SER A 620 17.43 18.60 -4.80
N PHE A 621 17.04 17.42 -4.34
CA PHE A 621 16.32 17.18 -3.09
C PHE A 621 17.21 17.36 -1.85
N LEU A 622 18.53 17.32 -1.97
CA LEU A 622 19.44 17.55 -0.85
C LEU A 622 19.33 19.00 -0.32
N PRO A 623 19.41 19.21 0.97
CA PRO A 623 19.55 20.55 1.54
C PRO A 623 20.92 21.16 1.14
N ALA A 624 21.12 22.45 1.45
CA ALA A 624 22.41 23.10 1.22
C ALA A 624 23.49 22.47 2.11
N GLY A 625 24.68 22.23 1.54
CA GLY A 625 25.84 21.66 2.25
C GLY A 625 26.54 20.58 1.43
N GLU A 626 27.62 20.06 1.98
CA GLU A 626 28.37 18.95 1.41
C GLU A 626 27.98 17.63 2.04
N PHE A 627 27.83 16.61 1.22
CA PHE A 627 27.49 15.26 1.60
C PHE A 627 28.50 14.27 1.01
N VAL A 628 28.53 13.06 1.56
CA VAL A 628 29.24 11.92 0.99
C VAL A 628 28.20 10.93 0.46
N ALA A 629 28.30 10.57 -0.80
CA ALA A 629 27.53 9.50 -1.41
C ALA A 629 28.37 8.22 -1.45
N GLU A 630 27.89 7.17 -0.75
CA GLU A 630 28.43 5.81 -0.80
C GLU A 630 27.53 4.99 -1.70
N THR A 631 28.06 4.55 -2.84
CA THR A 631 27.30 3.91 -3.91
C THR A 631 27.64 2.44 -4.02
N TYR A 632 26.61 1.59 -4.02
CA TYR A 632 26.65 0.16 -4.32
C TYR A 632 25.96 -0.04 -5.68
N ALA A 633 26.74 -0.26 -6.72
CA ALA A 633 26.27 -0.36 -8.08
C ALA A 633 26.64 -1.70 -8.73
N ASP A 634 25.98 -2.04 -9.82
CA ASP A 634 26.37 -3.17 -10.64
C ASP A 634 27.85 -3.03 -11.09
N ALA A 635 28.61 -4.11 -11.00
CA ALA A 635 29.93 -4.18 -11.65
C ALA A 635 29.77 -4.34 -13.17
N PRO A 636 30.76 -3.98 -13.99
CA PRO A 636 30.68 -4.10 -15.45
C PRO A 636 30.35 -5.52 -15.95
N ASP A 637 30.66 -6.54 -15.17
CA ASP A 637 30.40 -7.95 -15.47
C ASP A 637 29.17 -8.51 -14.75
N ALA A 638 28.42 -7.70 -14.00
CA ALA A 638 27.27 -8.13 -13.21
C ALA A 638 26.15 -8.78 -14.05
N ALA A 639 26.05 -8.48 -15.33
CA ALA A 639 25.14 -9.19 -16.25
C ALA A 639 25.43 -10.69 -16.36
N LYS A 640 26.68 -11.11 -16.05
CA LYS A 640 27.11 -12.53 -16.03
C LYS A 640 27.28 -13.04 -14.62
N GLU A 641 27.86 -12.23 -13.75
CA GLU A 641 28.18 -12.54 -12.35
C GLU A 641 27.31 -11.65 -11.45
N ALA A 642 26.04 -12.02 -11.29
CA ALA A 642 24.99 -11.22 -10.65
C ALA A 642 25.32 -10.75 -9.23
N THR A 643 26.29 -11.40 -8.56
CA THR A 643 26.76 -11.03 -7.21
C THR A 643 27.83 -9.94 -7.23
N HIS A 644 28.41 -9.60 -8.41
CA HIS A 644 29.47 -8.62 -8.49
C HIS A 644 28.93 -7.19 -8.41
N THR A 645 29.51 -6.41 -7.50
CA THR A 645 29.17 -4.99 -7.26
C THR A 645 30.44 -4.14 -7.26
N THR A 646 30.26 -2.85 -7.52
CA THR A 646 31.28 -1.82 -7.28
C THR A 646 30.86 -0.96 -6.09
N LEU A 647 31.82 -0.65 -5.22
CA LEU A 647 31.66 0.31 -4.13
C LEU A 647 32.45 1.56 -4.45
N SER A 648 31.81 2.72 -4.41
CA SER A 648 32.50 4.01 -4.58
C SER A 648 32.02 5.02 -3.56
N LYS A 649 32.87 6.04 -3.30
CA LYS A 649 32.54 7.18 -2.44
C LYS A 649 32.94 8.48 -3.14
N GLN A 650 32.05 9.47 -3.10
CA GLN A 650 32.32 10.78 -3.64
C GLN A 650 31.63 11.87 -2.82
N THR A 651 32.24 13.06 -2.79
CA THR A 651 31.59 14.25 -2.25
C THR A 651 30.55 14.76 -3.23
N VAL A 652 29.37 15.10 -2.72
CA VAL A 652 28.23 15.55 -3.52
C VAL A 652 27.53 16.73 -2.82
N ASP A 653 26.75 17.47 -3.58
CA ASP A 653 25.85 18.52 -3.11
C ASP A 653 24.54 18.49 -3.92
N ARG A 654 23.63 19.43 -3.64
CA ARG A 654 22.34 19.56 -4.33
C ARG A 654 22.44 19.85 -5.85
N ASN A 655 23.59 20.27 -6.36
CA ASN A 655 23.83 20.56 -7.77
C ASN A 655 24.43 19.34 -8.50
N THR A 656 24.82 18.33 -7.77
CA THR A 656 25.43 17.10 -8.31
C THR A 656 24.38 16.28 -9.05
N VAL A 657 24.78 15.71 -10.18
CA VAL A 657 24.01 14.69 -10.90
C VAL A 657 24.84 13.40 -10.90
N LEU A 658 24.35 12.36 -10.24
CA LEU A 658 24.98 11.05 -10.29
C LEU A 658 24.63 10.35 -11.60
N GLU A 659 25.61 9.78 -12.27
CA GLU A 659 25.39 8.90 -13.41
C GLU A 659 25.42 7.45 -12.94
N VAL A 660 24.33 6.73 -13.19
CA VAL A 660 24.15 5.34 -12.76
C VAL A 660 23.98 4.48 -13.99
N HIS A 661 24.83 3.45 -14.08
CA HIS A 661 24.69 2.37 -15.05
C HIS A 661 24.12 1.15 -14.36
N MET A 662 23.05 0.59 -14.90
CA MET A 662 22.42 -0.65 -14.45
C MET A 662 22.45 -1.67 -15.57
N VAL A 663 22.99 -2.84 -15.34
CA VAL A 663 22.97 -3.94 -16.32
C VAL A 663 21.57 -4.56 -16.40
N SER A 664 21.36 -5.51 -17.31
CA SER A 664 20.11 -6.29 -17.40
C SER A 664 19.71 -6.90 -16.03
N GLY A 665 18.52 -6.59 -15.52
CA GLY A 665 18.07 -7.01 -14.19
C GLY A 665 18.85 -6.38 -13.04
N GLY A 666 19.46 -5.23 -13.30
CA GLY A 666 20.36 -4.55 -12.40
C GLY A 666 19.73 -3.49 -11.51
N GLY A 667 20.58 -2.87 -10.71
CA GLY A 667 20.18 -1.83 -9.78
C GLY A 667 21.34 -1.01 -9.23
N ASN A 668 20.95 -0.08 -8.35
CA ASN A 668 21.89 0.81 -7.67
C ASN A 668 21.29 1.23 -6.31
N ALA A 669 22.10 1.18 -5.27
CA ALA A 669 21.75 1.66 -3.95
C ALA A 669 22.80 2.68 -3.47
N VAL A 670 22.34 3.85 -2.99
CA VAL A 670 23.22 4.92 -2.54
C VAL A 670 22.82 5.34 -1.13
N TRP A 671 23.78 5.45 -0.23
CA TRP A 671 23.64 6.13 1.04
C TRP A 671 24.33 7.48 0.97
N ILE A 672 23.60 8.56 1.24
CA ILE A 672 24.09 9.94 1.23
C ILE A 672 23.97 10.52 2.63
N HIS A 673 25.10 10.92 3.22
CA HIS A 673 25.12 11.45 4.57
C HIS A 673 25.96 12.74 4.63
N PRO A 674 25.73 13.63 5.62
CA PRO A 674 26.55 14.84 5.77
C PRO A 674 28.05 14.53 5.83
N ALA A 675 28.88 15.33 5.14
CA ALA A 675 30.34 15.14 5.06
C ALA A 675 30.99 15.28 6.45
N THR A 676 30.44 16.12 7.32
CA THR A 676 30.82 16.26 8.72
C THR A 676 29.65 15.76 9.60
N LYS A 677 29.88 14.70 10.38
CA LYS A 677 28.91 14.34 11.44
C LYS A 677 28.99 15.41 12.54
N HIS A 678 27.94 16.17 12.71
CA HIS A 678 27.75 17.05 13.86
C HIS A 678 27.35 16.28 15.11
#